data_dc4b01228ff99f46667c0aff1b6ee0be
#
_entry.id   dc4b01228ff99f46667c0aff1b6ee0be
#
_cell.length_a   1.000
_cell.length_b   1.000
_cell.length_c   1.000
_cell.angle_alpha   90.00
_cell.angle_beta   90.00
_cell.angle_gamma   90.00
#
_symmetry.space_group_name_H-M   'P 1'
#
loop_
_entity.id
_entity.type
_entity.pdbx_description
1 polymer ?
#
loop_
_entity_poly.entity_id
_entity_poly.type
_entity_poly.pdbx_seq_one_letter_code
_entity_poly.pdbx_strand_id
1 'polypeptide(L)'
;CLGITEIDPERSNLLFERFISRERNEPPDIDVDFEHQRREEVIQYIYDKYGQDRAAIAATVATYRTRSAIQDIGKALGLDIERTRRLSASLAWWDKTSDISQRLAENGFDPDSPVIQKLIQLIPVLYGFPRHLSQHVGGFVISRDKLCRIVPIENAAMADRRIIQWDKDDLAAVGLMKIDVLALGMLSAIRRTLDLVSARRDAPFRIQDIPAKDEATFDMICKADTIGVFQIESRAQMSMLPRLKPRSFYDLVIEVAIVRPGPIQGDMVHPYLRRRQELEVVEYPSEEVKSALKRTLGIPIFQEQVMQLAILAAGFTSGEADQLRRSMAAWKKKGGLSPFHGKIIDGMTSRGYTSEFAERIFRQIEGFGEYGFPESHAASFALLVYVSAWLKCHEPAAFLCAMLNSLPMGFYSASQLIQDARRHDVRIMPVDVTVSDWDCTIEEQFDKTLQSAQPDVRLGLNRVKGIGLEAAKRIVEARKISPFENPIDLANRASLNTAEMRALASSDALNTLSGHRRQTLWVVASHIKQRDLLRDAPIRETSPAITAAREGEEIMADYASMELTLRRHPLALLRPELARMNLNSAIELDNYPTGRLVRTTGIVTCRQRPGTASGVVFVTLEDETGITNVVVWNQLVLKQRREILNSRLLTVYGVWQCEGEVKHVIAKRLVDHSHLLGNLKVESRDFH
;
A
#
# COMPACT_ATOMS: atom_id res chain seq x y z
N CYS A 1 -13.17 -13.18 25.12
CA CYS A 1 -14.42 -13.34 25.89
C CYS A 1 -15.64 -12.70 25.23
N LEU A 2 -15.47 -11.60 24.47
CA LEU A 2 -16.57 -10.89 23.78
C LEU A 2 -16.73 -11.28 22.31
N GLY A 3 -15.86 -12.14 21.75
CA GLY A 3 -15.87 -12.52 20.34
C GLY A 3 -15.52 -11.36 19.39
N ILE A 4 -14.78 -10.34 19.85
CA ILE A 4 -14.41 -9.17 19.07
C ILE A 4 -13.11 -9.42 18.29
N THR A 5 -12.24 -10.28 18.78
CA THR A 5 -10.96 -10.60 18.15
C THR A 5 -10.73 -12.11 18.12
N GLU A 6 -10.09 -12.59 17.08
CA GLU A 6 -9.65 -13.99 16.92
C GLU A 6 -8.34 -14.30 17.69
N ILE A 7 -7.70 -13.29 18.29
CA ILE A 7 -6.51 -13.48 19.09
C ILE A 7 -6.90 -13.69 20.53
N ASP A 8 -6.50 -14.86 21.05
CA ASP A 8 -6.62 -15.17 22.47
C ASP A 8 -5.43 -14.56 23.23
N PRO A 9 -5.66 -13.53 24.08
CA PRO A 9 -4.59 -12.87 24.80
C PRO A 9 -3.90 -13.80 25.81
N GLU A 10 -4.60 -14.79 26.37
CA GLU A 10 -4.04 -15.75 27.31
C GLU A 10 -3.08 -16.71 26.60
N ARG A 11 -3.49 -17.28 25.47
CA ARG A 11 -2.63 -18.15 24.63
C ARG A 11 -1.42 -17.40 24.08
N SER A 12 -1.59 -16.14 23.73
CA SER A 12 -0.54 -15.28 23.18
C SER A 12 0.31 -14.64 24.27
N ASN A 13 -0.05 -14.79 25.55
CA ASN A 13 0.61 -14.17 26.71
C ASN A 13 0.88 -12.67 26.52
N LEU A 14 -0.10 -11.95 25.96
CA LEU A 14 -0.02 -10.52 25.67
C LEU A 14 -0.29 -9.71 26.95
N LEU A 15 0.41 -8.59 27.08
CA LEU A 15 0.32 -7.72 28.25
C LEU A 15 -0.84 -6.74 28.13
N PHE A 16 -2.03 -7.10 28.62
CA PHE A 16 -3.25 -6.28 28.55
C PHE A 16 -3.45 -5.31 29.72
N GLU A 17 -3.01 -5.66 30.91
CA GLU A 17 -3.37 -4.97 32.16
C GLU A 17 -2.85 -3.55 32.31
N ARG A 18 -2.01 -3.09 31.35
CA ARG A 18 -1.22 -1.87 31.50
C ARG A 18 -1.81 -0.65 30.83
N PHE A 19 -2.84 -0.82 30.04
CA PHE A 19 -3.49 0.29 29.35
C PHE A 19 -4.58 0.98 30.18
N ILE A 20 -4.92 0.45 31.36
CA ILE A 20 -5.93 0.98 32.25
C ILE A 20 -5.28 1.26 33.61
N SER A 21 -4.72 2.46 33.79
CA SER A 21 -4.36 2.95 35.12
C SER A 21 -5.48 3.83 35.69
N ARG A 22 -5.71 3.80 37.02
CA ARG A 22 -6.66 4.69 37.68
C ARG A 22 -6.27 6.17 37.58
N GLU A 23 -5.00 6.44 37.27
CA GLU A 23 -4.41 7.77 37.10
C GLU A 23 -4.63 8.34 35.69
N ARG A 24 -5.15 7.52 34.75
CA ARG A 24 -5.44 7.94 33.39
C ARG A 24 -6.73 8.75 33.36
N ASN A 25 -6.60 10.05 33.22
CA ASN A 25 -7.73 10.98 33.14
C ASN A 25 -8.19 11.27 31.69
N GLU A 26 -7.84 10.41 30.75
CA GLU A 26 -8.17 10.55 29.33
C GLU A 26 -9.00 9.34 28.87
N PRO A 27 -9.99 9.54 27.97
CA PRO A 27 -10.72 8.44 27.38
C PRO A 27 -9.79 7.54 26.56
N PRO A 28 -10.09 6.23 26.45
CA PRO A 28 -9.30 5.33 25.62
C PRO A 28 -9.40 5.72 24.15
N ASP A 29 -8.32 5.54 23.39
CA ASP A 29 -8.33 5.60 21.94
C ASP A 29 -8.71 4.19 21.42
N ILE A 30 -9.80 4.12 20.67
CA ILE A 30 -10.36 2.84 20.19
C ILE A 30 -10.35 2.86 18.67
N ASP A 31 -9.47 2.03 18.09
CA ASP A 31 -9.38 1.84 16.65
C ASP A 31 -9.97 0.48 16.28
N VAL A 32 -10.91 0.46 15.33
CA VAL A 32 -11.52 -0.79 14.83
C VAL A 32 -11.45 -0.80 13.31
N ASP A 33 -10.79 -1.83 12.78
CA ASP A 33 -10.70 -2.06 11.33
C ASP A 33 -11.88 -2.88 10.84
N PHE A 34 -12.58 -2.35 9.83
CA PHE A 34 -13.70 -3.01 9.15
C PHE A 34 -13.35 -3.28 7.69
N GLU A 35 -14.08 -4.20 7.08
CA GLU A 35 -14.03 -4.39 5.64
C GLU A 35 -14.34 -3.09 4.90
N HIS A 36 -13.45 -2.69 3.98
CA HIS A 36 -13.58 -1.42 3.26
C HIS A 36 -14.96 -1.24 2.63
N GLN A 37 -15.50 -2.27 2.00
CA GLN A 37 -16.77 -2.21 1.27
C GLN A 37 -17.99 -2.15 2.19
N ARG A 38 -17.89 -2.72 3.40
CA ARG A 38 -18.99 -2.81 4.37
C ARG A 38 -18.89 -1.80 5.50
N ARG A 39 -17.85 -0.98 5.51
CA ARG A 39 -17.66 0.05 6.52
C ARG A 39 -18.84 1.03 6.60
N GLU A 40 -19.47 1.35 5.45
CA GLU A 40 -20.64 2.24 5.42
C GLU A 40 -21.81 1.66 6.20
N GLU A 41 -22.02 0.36 6.21
CA GLU A 41 -23.05 -0.31 7.01
C GLU A 41 -22.86 -0.02 8.51
N VAL A 42 -21.61 -0.02 8.97
CA VAL A 42 -21.26 0.29 10.37
C VAL A 42 -21.51 1.75 10.69
N ILE A 43 -21.17 2.66 9.76
CA ILE A 43 -21.40 4.10 9.90
C ILE A 43 -22.90 4.37 10.04
N GLN A 44 -23.71 3.80 9.16
CA GLN A 44 -25.17 3.97 9.22
C GLN A 44 -25.77 3.33 10.47
N TYR A 45 -25.30 2.14 10.88
CA TYR A 45 -25.69 1.53 12.15
C TYR A 45 -25.45 2.45 13.37
N ILE A 46 -24.33 3.17 13.40
CA ILE A 46 -24.03 4.14 14.47
C ILE A 46 -25.06 5.26 14.46
N TYR A 47 -25.39 5.82 13.30
CA TYR A 47 -26.39 6.88 13.19
C TYR A 47 -27.81 6.40 13.53
N ASP A 48 -28.19 5.21 13.09
CA ASP A 48 -29.50 4.62 13.41
C ASP A 48 -29.66 4.37 14.90
N LYS A 49 -28.59 3.88 15.55
CA LYS A 49 -28.62 3.52 16.97
C LYS A 49 -28.58 4.74 17.90
N TYR A 50 -27.74 5.74 17.61
CA TYR A 50 -27.47 6.86 18.50
C TYR A 50 -28.12 8.17 18.06
N GLY A 51 -28.55 8.28 16.80
CA GLY A 51 -29.11 9.47 16.17
C GLY A 51 -28.04 10.42 15.63
N GLN A 52 -28.37 11.11 14.54
CA GLN A 52 -27.47 12.09 13.89
C GLN A 52 -27.24 13.37 14.71
N ASP A 53 -27.96 13.57 15.79
CA ASP A 53 -27.77 14.66 16.74
C ASP A 53 -26.80 14.34 17.88
N ARG A 54 -26.46 13.06 18.07
CA ARG A 54 -25.55 12.54 19.12
C ARG A 54 -24.32 11.83 18.60
N ALA A 55 -24.29 11.48 17.33
CA ALA A 55 -23.15 10.85 16.68
C ALA A 55 -22.69 11.71 15.50
N ALA A 56 -21.41 11.93 15.35
CA ALA A 56 -20.82 12.66 14.22
C ALA A 56 -19.35 12.28 14.01
N ILE A 57 -18.85 12.55 12.81
CA ILE A 57 -17.44 12.38 12.47
C ILE A 57 -16.65 13.60 12.95
N ALA A 58 -15.49 13.39 13.55
CA ALA A 58 -14.58 14.45 13.94
C ALA A 58 -14.00 15.19 12.72
N ALA A 59 -13.65 16.45 12.89
CA ALA A 59 -12.89 17.17 11.88
C ALA A 59 -11.39 16.81 11.89
N THR A 60 -10.72 17.20 10.83
CA THR A 60 -9.26 17.23 10.73
C THR A 60 -8.84 18.56 10.13
N VAL A 61 -7.89 19.23 10.74
CA VAL A 61 -7.34 20.48 10.21
C VAL A 61 -6.34 20.15 9.11
N ALA A 62 -6.71 20.40 7.85
CA ALA A 62 -5.77 20.35 6.74
C ALA A 62 -4.88 21.59 6.78
N THR A 63 -3.57 21.39 6.84
CA THR A 63 -2.58 22.48 6.89
C THR A 63 -1.88 22.67 5.56
N TYR A 64 -1.38 23.88 5.31
CA TYR A 64 -0.55 24.15 4.14
C TYR A 64 0.73 23.32 4.17
N ARG A 65 1.01 22.70 3.04
CA ARG A 65 2.29 22.05 2.72
C ARG A 65 2.90 22.75 1.51
N THR A 66 4.16 22.46 1.20
CA THR A 66 4.92 23.14 0.13
C THR A 66 4.13 23.23 -1.18
N ARG A 67 3.52 22.12 -1.63
CA ARG A 67 2.75 22.09 -2.90
C ARG A 67 1.53 23.00 -2.88
N SER A 68 0.73 22.96 -1.82
CA SER A 68 -0.48 23.78 -1.69
C SER A 68 -0.12 25.25 -1.50
N ALA A 69 0.94 25.55 -0.72
CA ALA A 69 1.41 26.92 -0.53
C ALA A 69 1.89 27.53 -1.86
N ILE A 70 2.66 26.82 -2.67
CA ILE A 70 3.09 27.28 -4.00
C ILE A 70 1.89 27.58 -4.90
N GLN A 71 0.88 26.70 -4.93
CA GLN A 71 -0.30 26.90 -5.78
C GLN A 71 -1.12 28.12 -5.36
N ASP A 72 -1.43 28.24 -4.06
CA ASP A 72 -2.31 29.29 -3.57
C ASP A 72 -1.59 30.67 -3.53
N ILE A 73 -0.32 30.73 -3.12
CA ILE A 73 0.46 31.97 -3.16
C ILE A 73 0.76 32.36 -4.62
N GLY A 74 1.12 31.38 -5.49
CA GLY A 74 1.36 31.65 -6.90
C GLY A 74 0.15 32.27 -7.60
N LYS A 75 -1.05 31.73 -7.31
CA LYS A 75 -2.31 32.30 -7.79
C LYS A 75 -2.54 33.71 -7.25
N ALA A 76 -2.28 33.95 -5.97
CA ALA A 76 -2.44 35.26 -5.34
C ALA A 76 -1.46 36.32 -5.88
N LEU A 77 -0.26 35.91 -6.29
CA LEU A 77 0.74 36.75 -6.92
C LEU A 77 0.57 36.91 -8.43
N GLY A 78 -0.48 36.33 -9.03
CA GLY A 78 -0.78 36.43 -10.46
C GLY A 78 0.14 35.62 -11.36
N LEU A 79 0.79 34.57 -10.85
CA LEU A 79 1.61 33.66 -11.65
C LEU A 79 0.72 32.79 -12.54
N ASP A 80 1.26 32.38 -13.70
CA ASP A 80 0.56 31.47 -14.60
C ASP A 80 0.22 30.13 -13.90
N ILE A 81 -1.04 29.77 -13.95
CA ILE A 81 -1.59 28.61 -13.21
C ILE A 81 -0.97 27.30 -13.71
N GLU A 82 -0.78 27.14 -15.02
CA GLU A 82 -0.21 25.91 -15.59
C GLU A 82 1.27 25.75 -15.24
N ARG A 83 2.04 26.85 -15.29
CA ARG A 83 3.44 26.84 -14.85
C ARG A 83 3.56 26.54 -13.36
N THR A 84 2.72 27.17 -12.54
CA THR A 84 2.68 26.94 -11.08
C THR A 84 2.28 25.50 -10.75
N ARG A 85 1.32 24.92 -11.51
CA ARG A 85 0.91 23.52 -11.35
C ARG A 85 2.03 22.56 -11.75
N ARG A 86 2.75 22.81 -12.86
CA ARG A 86 3.93 22.03 -13.28
C ARG A 86 5.04 22.09 -12.24
N LEU A 87 5.34 23.27 -11.69
CA LEU A 87 6.28 23.41 -10.60
C LEU A 87 5.86 22.57 -9.38
N SER A 88 4.61 22.72 -8.95
CA SER A 88 4.07 21.93 -7.82
C SER A 88 4.15 20.42 -8.05
N ALA A 89 3.91 19.96 -9.30
CA ALA A 89 4.02 18.54 -9.67
C ALA A 89 5.47 18.05 -9.74
N SER A 90 6.43 18.92 -10.10
CA SER A 90 7.86 18.57 -10.16
C SER A 90 8.52 18.40 -8.80
N LEU A 91 7.86 18.91 -7.73
CA LEU A 91 8.36 18.72 -6.39
C LEU A 91 8.21 17.27 -5.96
N ALA A 92 9.31 16.65 -5.59
CA ALA A 92 9.26 15.39 -4.90
C ALA A 92 8.73 15.60 -3.46
N TRP A 93 8.13 14.57 -2.90
CA TRP A 93 7.59 14.62 -1.54
C TRP A 93 8.67 14.83 -0.46
N TRP A 94 9.92 14.59 -0.78
CA TRP A 94 11.07 14.78 0.10
C TRP A 94 11.79 16.14 -0.06
N ASP A 95 11.36 17.01 -1.00
CA ASP A 95 11.97 18.31 -1.17
C ASP A 95 11.70 19.18 0.04
N LYS A 96 12.77 19.76 0.58
CA LYS A 96 12.69 20.69 1.70
C LYS A 96 12.36 22.09 1.18
N THR A 97 11.83 22.91 2.06
CA THR A 97 11.56 24.33 1.76
C THR A 97 12.82 25.07 1.32
N SER A 98 14.00 24.67 1.81
CA SER A 98 15.31 25.22 1.39
C SER A 98 15.64 24.98 -0.09
N ASP A 99 15.05 23.95 -0.71
CA ASP A 99 15.40 23.54 -2.07
C ASP A 99 14.52 24.25 -3.13
N ILE A 100 13.53 25.03 -2.70
CA ILE A 100 12.51 25.63 -3.58
C ILE A 100 13.14 26.53 -4.64
N SER A 101 14.12 27.38 -4.29
CA SER A 101 14.78 28.30 -5.23
C SER A 101 15.40 27.53 -6.41
N GLN A 102 16.09 26.43 -6.12
CA GLN A 102 16.66 25.58 -7.16
C GLN A 102 15.58 24.94 -8.04
N ARG A 103 14.46 24.48 -7.42
CA ARG A 103 13.36 23.86 -8.16
C ARG A 103 12.63 24.85 -9.06
N LEU A 104 12.53 26.10 -8.64
CA LEU A 104 11.99 27.19 -9.44
C LEU A 104 12.83 27.41 -10.70
N ALA A 105 14.15 27.52 -10.56
CA ALA A 105 15.08 27.68 -11.68
C ALA A 105 14.98 26.50 -12.67
N GLU A 106 14.94 25.25 -12.18
CA GLU A 106 14.80 24.04 -12.99
C GLU A 106 13.49 24.02 -13.81
N ASN A 107 12.43 24.71 -13.34
CA ASN A 107 11.13 24.81 -14.00
C ASN A 107 10.96 26.11 -14.81
N GLY A 108 12.06 26.83 -15.07
CA GLY A 108 12.07 28.02 -15.92
C GLY A 108 11.51 29.29 -15.27
N PHE A 109 11.44 29.34 -13.93
CA PHE A 109 11.21 30.57 -13.20
C PHE A 109 12.54 31.24 -12.94
N ASP A 110 12.54 32.57 -13.01
CA ASP A 110 13.71 33.37 -12.61
C ASP A 110 13.68 33.60 -11.08
N PRO A 111 14.59 32.97 -10.31
CA PRO A 111 14.62 33.13 -8.86
C PRO A 111 14.86 34.57 -8.38
N ASP A 112 15.47 35.42 -9.22
CA ASP A 112 15.80 36.81 -8.89
C ASP A 112 14.63 37.77 -9.20
N SER A 113 13.60 37.31 -9.87
CA SER A 113 12.38 38.09 -10.11
C SER A 113 11.70 38.49 -8.79
N PRO A 114 11.31 39.76 -8.62
CA PRO A 114 10.66 40.24 -7.38
C PRO A 114 9.43 39.45 -6.98
N VAL A 115 8.65 38.96 -7.93
CA VAL A 115 7.46 38.14 -7.68
C VAL A 115 7.86 36.76 -7.14
N ILE A 116 8.90 36.16 -7.72
CA ILE A 116 9.41 34.86 -7.30
C ILE A 116 10.09 34.94 -5.94
N GLN A 117 10.82 36.00 -5.65
CA GLN A 117 11.38 36.27 -4.33
C GLN A 117 10.29 36.36 -3.25
N LYS A 118 9.15 37.03 -3.55
CA LYS A 118 7.99 37.05 -2.65
C LYS A 118 7.39 35.67 -2.46
N LEU A 119 7.27 34.87 -3.52
CA LEU A 119 6.81 33.49 -3.44
C LEU A 119 7.70 32.67 -2.48
N ILE A 120 9.02 32.74 -2.66
CA ILE A 120 10.00 32.03 -1.81
C ILE A 120 9.89 32.45 -0.34
N GLN A 121 9.71 33.74 -0.08
CA GLN A 121 9.57 34.28 1.29
C GLN A 121 8.28 33.85 1.97
N LEU A 122 7.17 33.79 1.23
CA LEU A 122 5.85 33.51 1.79
C LEU A 122 5.60 32.00 2.02
N ILE A 123 6.21 31.11 1.26
CA ILE A 123 6.02 29.66 1.39
C ILE A 123 6.33 29.16 2.82
N PRO A 124 7.53 29.46 3.41
CA PRO A 124 7.84 29.00 4.76
C PRO A 124 6.93 29.63 5.82
N VAL A 125 6.47 30.85 5.60
CA VAL A 125 5.54 31.55 6.51
C VAL A 125 4.18 30.85 6.51
N LEU A 126 3.67 30.46 5.35
CA LEU A 126 2.36 29.81 5.23
C LEU A 126 2.41 28.30 5.59
N TYR A 127 3.59 27.69 5.56
CA TYR A 127 3.75 26.27 5.85
C TYR A 127 3.29 25.92 7.27
N GLY A 128 2.37 24.95 7.37
CA GLY A 128 1.81 24.52 8.65
C GLY A 128 0.57 25.31 9.11
N PHE A 129 0.27 26.46 8.49
CA PHE A 129 -0.98 27.16 8.79
C PHE A 129 -2.22 26.33 8.40
N PRO A 130 -3.34 26.48 9.12
CA PRO A 130 -4.62 25.89 8.72
C PRO A 130 -5.02 26.36 7.33
N ARG A 131 -5.43 25.42 6.48
CA ARG A 131 -5.97 25.70 5.14
C ARG A 131 -7.47 25.58 5.11
N HIS A 132 -8.00 24.47 5.59
CA HIS A 132 -9.43 24.22 5.72
C HIS A 132 -9.67 23.07 6.70
N LEU A 133 -10.91 22.98 7.20
CA LEU A 133 -11.37 21.78 7.89
C LEU A 133 -11.71 20.69 6.87
N SER A 134 -11.39 19.47 7.22
CA SER A 134 -11.75 18.26 6.49
C SER A 134 -12.34 17.25 7.46
N GLN A 135 -12.97 16.19 6.96
CA GLN A 135 -13.45 15.12 7.84
C GLN A 135 -12.30 14.17 8.21
N HIS A 136 -12.34 13.65 9.44
CA HIS A 136 -11.46 12.56 9.86
C HIS A 136 -11.79 11.30 9.07
N VAL A 137 -10.78 10.47 8.77
CA VAL A 137 -10.97 9.25 7.96
C VAL A 137 -11.90 8.22 8.59
N GLY A 138 -12.10 8.23 9.91
CA GLY A 138 -12.92 7.25 10.62
C GLY A 138 -13.37 7.65 12.02
N GLY A 139 -12.86 8.77 12.56
CA GLY A 139 -13.08 9.16 13.95
C GLY A 139 -14.53 9.54 14.25
N PHE A 140 -15.27 8.67 14.91
CA PHE A 140 -16.61 8.94 15.39
C PHE A 140 -16.60 9.42 16.83
N VAL A 141 -17.40 10.44 17.09
CA VAL A 141 -17.75 10.87 18.44
C VAL A 141 -19.19 10.46 18.72
N ILE A 142 -19.42 9.79 19.84
CA ILE A 142 -20.74 9.40 20.32
C ILE A 142 -20.95 10.05 21.68
N SER A 143 -21.98 10.87 21.78
CA SER A 143 -22.29 11.64 22.99
C SER A 143 -23.59 11.16 23.63
N ARG A 144 -23.65 11.27 24.96
CA ARG A 144 -24.91 11.07 25.72
C ARG A 144 -25.96 12.12 25.39
N ASP A 145 -25.54 13.38 25.28
CA ASP A 145 -26.38 14.52 24.97
C ASP A 145 -26.21 14.97 23.51
N LYS A 146 -27.05 15.88 23.05
CA LYS A 146 -26.97 16.44 21.68
C LYS A 146 -25.65 17.18 21.49
N LEU A 147 -24.86 16.77 20.51
CA LEU A 147 -23.58 17.39 20.16
C LEU A 147 -23.69 18.88 19.85
N CYS A 148 -24.82 19.34 19.26
CA CYS A 148 -25.05 20.75 18.94
C CYS A 148 -25.10 21.69 20.18
N ARG A 149 -25.17 21.14 21.40
CA ARG A 149 -25.07 21.92 22.63
C ARG A 149 -23.65 22.34 22.98
N ILE A 150 -22.65 21.65 22.42
CA ILE A 150 -21.25 21.84 22.76
C ILE A 150 -20.38 22.22 21.56
N VAL A 151 -20.78 21.82 20.32
CA VAL A 151 -20.01 22.08 19.11
C VAL A 151 -20.94 22.27 17.92
N PRO A 152 -20.59 23.14 16.93
CA PRO A 152 -21.30 23.21 15.66
C PRO A 152 -21.22 21.88 14.90
N ILE A 153 -22.36 21.50 14.31
CA ILE A 153 -22.48 20.31 13.45
C ILE A 153 -22.80 20.80 12.03
N GLU A 154 -22.09 20.24 11.05
CA GLU A 154 -22.34 20.51 9.63
C GLU A 154 -22.61 19.23 8.84
N ASN A 155 -23.24 19.39 7.68
CA ASN A 155 -23.43 18.29 6.75
C ASN A 155 -22.10 17.97 6.03
N ALA A 156 -21.76 16.70 5.92
CA ALA A 156 -20.65 16.27 5.06
C ALA A 156 -21.02 16.42 3.58
N ALA A 157 -20.01 16.39 2.71
CA ALA A 157 -20.21 16.30 1.26
C ALA A 157 -20.91 14.99 0.83
N MET A 158 -20.71 13.92 1.60
CA MET A 158 -21.46 12.67 1.44
C MET A 158 -22.80 12.79 2.15
N ALA A 159 -23.86 12.30 1.50
CA ALA A 159 -25.18 12.24 2.10
C ALA A 159 -25.14 11.43 3.42
N ASP A 160 -26.07 11.75 4.30
CA ASP A 160 -26.31 11.03 5.57
C ASP A 160 -25.13 10.99 6.54
N ARG A 161 -24.17 11.92 6.42
CA ARG A 161 -23.06 12.09 7.35
C ARG A 161 -23.04 13.47 7.97
N ARG A 162 -22.65 13.52 9.26
CA ARG A 162 -22.50 14.73 10.05
C ARG A 162 -21.04 14.88 10.50
N ILE A 163 -20.55 16.12 10.51
CA ILE A 163 -19.20 16.48 10.95
C ILE A 163 -19.30 17.50 12.05
N ILE A 164 -18.53 17.31 13.13
CA ILE A 164 -18.32 18.33 14.15
C ILE A 164 -17.04 19.12 13.84
N GLN A 165 -17.01 20.40 14.19
CA GLN A 165 -15.89 21.30 13.85
C GLN A 165 -14.71 21.19 14.83
N TRP A 166 -14.59 20.11 15.57
CA TRP A 166 -13.47 19.80 16.46
C TRP A 166 -12.60 18.68 15.91
N ASP A 167 -11.28 18.86 16.06
CA ASP A 167 -10.30 17.83 15.76
C ASP A 167 -10.03 16.94 17.00
N LYS A 168 -9.07 16.02 16.87
CA LYS A 168 -8.74 15.08 17.95
C LYS A 168 -8.18 15.76 19.20
N ASP A 169 -7.44 16.85 19.04
CA ASP A 169 -6.82 17.56 20.15
C ASP A 169 -7.90 18.34 20.95
N ASP A 170 -8.89 18.89 20.26
CA ASP A 170 -10.08 19.51 20.88
C ASP A 170 -10.92 18.48 21.62
N LEU A 171 -11.15 17.31 21.02
CA LEU A 171 -11.90 16.22 21.64
C LEU A 171 -11.24 15.73 22.94
N ALA A 172 -9.91 15.58 22.93
CA ALA A 172 -9.15 15.20 24.09
C ALA A 172 -9.26 16.28 25.21
N ALA A 173 -9.21 17.56 24.85
CA ALA A 173 -9.31 18.67 25.79
C ALA A 173 -10.68 18.74 26.52
N VAL A 174 -11.78 18.35 25.83
CA VAL A 174 -13.13 18.34 26.42
C VAL A 174 -13.52 16.95 26.99
N GLY A 175 -12.62 15.97 26.93
CA GLY A 175 -12.87 14.62 27.47
C GLY A 175 -13.89 13.79 26.68
N LEU A 176 -14.11 14.09 25.40
CA LEU A 176 -14.98 13.29 24.54
C LEU A 176 -14.19 12.10 23.94
N MET A 177 -14.81 10.93 24.01
CA MET A 177 -14.22 9.71 23.44
C MET A 177 -14.40 9.70 21.91
N LYS A 178 -13.31 9.43 21.22
CA LYS A 178 -13.27 9.17 19.79
C LYS A 178 -13.13 7.65 19.54
N ILE A 179 -13.93 7.13 18.64
CA ILE A 179 -13.85 5.74 18.15
C ILE A 179 -13.54 5.78 16.66
N ASP A 180 -12.42 5.23 16.29
CA ASP A 180 -12.01 5.18 14.88
C ASP A 180 -12.62 3.96 14.19
N VAL A 181 -13.58 4.21 13.30
CA VAL A 181 -14.18 3.23 12.40
C VAL A 181 -13.36 3.25 11.11
N LEU A 182 -12.32 2.44 11.05
CA LEU A 182 -11.36 2.41 9.94
C LEU A 182 -11.77 1.42 8.86
N ALA A 183 -11.21 1.57 7.67
CA ALA A 183 -11.41 0.66 6.54
C ALA A 183 -10.12 -0.04 6.22
N LEU A 184 -10.13 -1.38 6.22
CA LEU A 184 -9.00 -2.19 5.84
C LEU A 184 -9.33 -3.05 4.62
N GLY A 185 -8.73 -2.72 3.46
CA GLY A 185 -8.99 -3.42 2.19
C GLY A 185 -8.64 -4.91 2.24
N MET A 186 -7.60 -5.29 3.02
CA MET A 186 -7.21 -6.69 3.16
C MET A 186 -8.32 -7.56 3.79
N LEU A 187 -9.12 -7.03 4.71
CA LEU A 187 -10.27 -7.76 5.25
C LEU A 187 -11.28 -8.11 4.16
N SER A 188 -11.54 -7.18 3.22
CA SER A 188 -12.39 -7.46 2.06
C SER A 188 -11.77 -8.51 1.14
N ALA A 189 -10.46 -8.45 0.90
CA ALA A 189 -9.76 -9.44 0.07
C ALA A 189 -9.80 -10.84 0.71
N ILE A 190 -9.53 -10.93 2.02
CA ILE A 190 -9.60 -12.21 2.77
C ILE A 190 -11.03 -12.78 2.70
N ARG A 191 -12.06 -11.99 3.03
CA ARG A 191 -13.45 -12.46 2.96
C ARG A 191 -13.80 -12.97 1.57
N ARG A 192 -13.53 -12.18 0.52
CA ARG A 192 -13.79 -12.60 -0.87
C ARG A 192 -13.05 -13.88 -1.25
N THR A 193 -11.80 -14.05 -0.77
CA THR A 193 -11.05 -15.29 -1.01
C THR A 193 -11.72 -16.48 -0.33
N LEU A 194 -12.11 -16.32 0.93
CA LEU A 194 -12.81 -17.38 1.69
C LEU A 194 -14.16 -17.73 1.05
N ASP A 195 -14.92 -16.74 0.56
CA ASP A 195 -16.17 -16.96 -0.15
C ASP A 195 -15.96 -17.78 -1.45
N LEU A 196 -14.92 -17.43 -2.24
CA LEU A 196 -14.56 -18.15 -3.47
C LEU A 196 -14.12 -19.59 -3.19
N VAL A 197 -13.30 -19.78 -2.14
CA VAL A 197 -12.87 -21.13 -1.71
C VAL A 197 -14.06 -21.95 -1.20
N SER A 198 -14.95 -21.34 -0.42
CA SER A 198 -16.17 -21.99 0.07
C SER A 198 -17.07 -22.46 -1.08
N ALA A 199 -17.29 -21.59 -2.06
CA ALA A 199 -18.10 -21.90 -3.24
C ALA A 199 -17.50 -23.08 -4.05
N ARG A 200 -16.16 -23.11 -4.22
CA ARG A 200 -15.47 -24.18 -4.93
C ARG A 200 -15.50 -25.52 -4.19
N ARG A 201 -15.43 -25.47 -2.86
CA ARG A 201 -15.44 -26.68 -2.01
C ARG A 201 -16.86 -27.20 -1.70
N ASP A 202 -17.88 -26.46 -2.10
CA ASP A 202 -19.28 -26.69 -1.71
C ASP A 202 -19.46 -26.85 -0.19
N ALA A 203 -18.63 -26.16 0.58
CA ALA A 203 -18.62 -26.20 2.03
C ALA A 203 -18.06 -24.88 2.61
N PRO A 204 -18.62 -24.36 3.72
CA PRO A 204 -18.11 -23.15 4.34
C PRO A 204 -16.64 -23.30 4.75
N PHE A 205 -15.79 -22.40 4.29
CA PHE A 205 -14.38 -22.28 4.69
C PHE A 205 -14.14 -20.94 5.35
N ARG A 206 -13.65 -20.95 6.58
CA ARG A 206 -13.51 -19.78 7.44
C ARG A 206 -12.06 -19.58 7.88
N ILE A 207 -11.74 -18.43 8.48
CA ILE A 207 -10.41 -18.15 9.04
C ILE A 207 -9.97 -19.23 10.03
N GLN A 208 -10.90 -19.73 10.84
CA GLN A 208 -10.63 -20.77 11.85
C GLN A 208 -10.25 -22.12 11.26
N ASP A 209 -10.60 -22.36 10.00
CA ASP A 209 -10.28 -23.60 9.30
C ASP A 209 -8.86 -23.59 8.70
N ILE A 210 -8.18 -22.44 8.74
CA ILE A 210 -6.80 -22.29 8.31
C ILE A 210 -5.87 -22.90 9.38
N PRO A 211 -5.01 -23.87 9.04
CA PRO A 211 -4.09 -24.49 10.00
C PRO A 211 -3.17 -23.46 10.67
N ALA A 212 -3.07 -23.49 12.00
CA ALA A 212 -2.28 -22.53 12.77
C ALA A 212 -0.76 -22.64 12.50
N LYS A 213 -0.29 -23.78 12.00
CA LYS A 213 1.10 -24.02 11.64
C LYS A 213 1.13 -24.74 10.29
N ASP A 214 1.59 -24.06 9.27
CA ASP A 214 1.76 -24.60 7.93
C ASP A 214 3.17 -24.31 7.42
N GLU A 215 3.98 -25.35 7.25
CA GLU A 215 5.39 -25.22 6.88
C GLU A 215 5.55 -24.58 5.50
N ALA A 216 4.69 -24.92 4.54
CA ALA A 216 4.75 -24.36 3.19
C ALA A 216 4.54 -22.85 3.18
N THR A 217 3.60 -22.36 3.99
CA THR A 217 3.35 -20.92 4.18
C THR A 217 4.58 -20.22 4.77
N PHE A 218 5.18 -20.79 5.83
CA PHE A 218 6.39 -20.20 6.42
C PHE A 218 7.60 -20.27 5.47
N ASP A 219 7.72 -21.32 4.66
CA ASP A 219 8.77 -21.42 3.65
C ASP A 219 8.63 -20.35 2.57
N MET A 220 7.42 -20.09 2.09
CA MET A 220 7.10 -19.01 1.15
C MET A 220 7.46 -17.63 1.76
N ILE A 221 7.08 -17.38 3.03
CA ILE A 221 7.42 -16.15 3.73
C ILE A 221 8.94 -16.00 3.88
N CYS A 222 9.68 -17.06 4.27
CA CYS A 222 11.13 -17.03 4.40
C CYS A 222 11.85 -16.70 3.09
N LYS A 223 11.26 -17.03 1.94
CA LYS A 223 11.77 -16.67 0.60
C LYS A 223 11.40 -15.25 0.19
N ALA A 224 10.71 -14.50 1.07
CA ALA A 224 10.16 -13.18 0.76
C ALA A 224 9.21 -13.16 -0.45
N ASP A 225 8.54 -14.28 -0.75
CA ASP A 225 7.51 -14.37 -1.76
C ASP A 225 6.17 -13.87 -1.17
N THR A 226 6.13 -12.57 -0.88
CA THR A 226 5.07 -11.93 -0.10
C THR A 226 4.38 -10.78 -0.83
N ILE A 227 4.43 -10.77 -2.17
CA ILE A 227 3.68 -9.80 -2.98
C ILE A 227 2.18 -9.96 -2.70
N GLY A 228 1.52 -8.87 -2.31
CA GLY A 228 0.11 -8.86 -1.95
C GLY A 228 -0.21 -9.42 -0.55
N VAL A 229 0.77 -9.92 0.20
CA VAL A 229 0.58 -10.39 1.58
C VAL A 229 0.59 -9.20 2.53
N PHE A 230 -0.41 -9.13 3.40
CA PHE A 230 -0.60 -8.01 4.32
C PHE A 230 0.64 -7.70 5.17
N GLN A 231 1.00 -6.41 5.28
CA GLN A 231 2.07 -5.85 6.15
C GLN A 231 3.51 -6.34 5.92
N ILE A 232 3.75 -7.42 5.20
CA ILE A 232 5.11 -7.95 4.95
C ILE A 232 5.52 -7.86 3.47
N GLU A 233 4.91 -6.96 2.75
CA GLU A 233 5.11 -6.73 1.32
C GLU A 233 6.01 -5.52 0.98
N SER A 234 6.38 -4.70 1.97
CA SER A 234 7.29 -3.58 1.75
C SER A 234 8.72 -4.06 1.51
N ARG A 235 9.52 -3.29 0.75
CA ARG A 235 10.92 -3.67 0.45
C ARG A 235 11.77 -3.93 1.69
N ALA A 236 11.58 -3.12 2.73
CA ALA A 236 12.29 -3.30 3.99
C ALA A 236 11.93 -4.64 4.65
N GLN A 237 10.64 -4.98 4.70
CA GLN A 237 10.16 -6.25 5.25
C GLN A 237 10.60 -7.44 4.40
N MET A 238 10.42 -7.38 3.08
CA MET A 238 10.88 -8.45 2.18
C MET A 238 12.39 -8.70 2.28
N SER A 239 13.20 -7.68 2.55
CA SER A 239 14.64 -7.85 2.79
C SER A 239 14.98 -8.41 4.17
N MET A 240 14.06 -8.27 5.13
CA MET A 240 14.20 -8.78 6.50
C MET A 240 13.83 -10.26 6.60
N LEU A 241 12.77 -10.70 5.92
CA LEU A 241 12.20 -12.04 6.02
C LEU A 241 13.21 -13.18 5.84
N PRO A 242 14.10 -13.18 4.85
CA PRO A 242 15.10 -14.25 4.69
C PRO A 242 16.16 -14.29 5.80
N ARG A 243 16.36 -13.17 6.50
CA ARG A 243 17.29 -13.05 7.64
C ARG A 243 16.61 -13.43 8.94
N LEU A 244 15.35 -13.06 9.13
CA LEU A 244 14.53 -13.40 10.30
C LEU A 244 14.16 -14.88 10.31
N LYS A 245 13.84 -15.46 9.15
CA LYS A 245 13.39 -16.83 8.96
C LYS A 245 12.25 -17.19 9.92
N PRO A 246 11.07 -16.58 9.80
CA PRO A 246 9.95 -16.82 10.69
C PRO A 246 9.47 -18.28 10.59
N ARG A 247 9.20 -18.90 11.75
CA ARG A 247 8.73 -20.29 11.87
C ARG A 247 7.57 -20.42 12.85
N SER A 248 7.17 -19.31 13.45
CA SER A 248 6.09 -19.26 14.41
C SER A 248 5.25 -18.00 14.22
N PHE A 249 4.02 -18.03 14.75
CA PHE A 249 3.16 -16.85 14.75
C PHE A 249 3.84 -15.64 15.42
N TYR A 250 4.56 -15.87 16.53
CA TYR A 250 5.21 -14.76 17.22
C TYR A 250 6.37 -14.15 16.44
N ASP A 251 7.03 -14.90 15.58
CA ASP A 251 8.03 -14.34 14.65
C ASP A 251 7.40 -13.32 13.68
N LEU A 252 6.14 -13.56 13.26
CA LEU A 252 5.40 -12.59 12.45
C LEU A 252 4.99 -11.35 13.26
N VAL A 253 4.65 -11.51 14.53
CA VAL A 253 4.40 -10.38 15.45
C VAL A 253 5.63 -9.48 15.55
N ILE A 254 6.81 -10.08 15.66
CA ILE A 254 8.07 -9.35 15.67
C ILE A 254 8.35 -8.68 14.32
N GLU A 255 8.17 -9.40 13.19
CA GLU A 255 8.40 -8.85 11.84
C GLU A 255 7.56 -7.58 11.60
N VAL A 256 6.28 -7.62 11.96
CA VAL A 256 5.37 -6.46 11.83
C VAL A 256 5.84 -5.27 12.65
N ALA A 257 6.45 -5.51 13.81
CA ALA A 257 6.85 -4.47 14.76
C ALA A 257 8.26 -3.91 14.54
N ILE A 258 9.23 -4.78 14.17
CA ILE A 258 10.66 -4.41 14.17
C ILE A 258 11.06 -3.59 12.95
N VAL A 259 10.39 -3.79 11.80
CA VAL A 259 10.65 -3.03 10.56
C VAL A 259 9.83 -1.74 10.56
N ARG A 260 10.09 -0.88 11.53
CA ARG A 260 9.42 0.41 11.74
C ARG A 260 10.47 1.51 12.01
N PRO A 261 10.13 2.79 11.78
CA PRO A 261 11.09 3.89 12.00
C PRO A 261 11.75 3.87 13.37
N GLY A 262 10.99 3.66 14.44
CA GLY A 262 11.51 3.65 15.81
C GLY A 262 12.59 2.56 16.06
N PRO A 263 12.31 1.27 15.87
CA PRO A 263 13.30 0.21 16.03
C PRO A 263 14.50 0.32 15.09
N ILE A 264 14.31 0.83 13.87
CA ILE A 264 15.41 1.06 12.92
C ILE A 264 16.33 2.17 13.44
N GLN A 265 15.79 3.29 13.89
CA GLN A 265 16.57 4.42 14.43
C GLN A 265 17.22 4.11 15.77
N GLY A 266 16.57 3.29 16.59
CA GLY A 266 17.10 2.80 17.87
C GLY A 266 18.14 1.71 17.74
N ASP A 267 18.62 1.39 16.53
CA ASP A 267 19.61 0.32 16.25
C ASP A 267 19.21 -1.04 16.87
N MET A 268 17.93 -1.40 16.77
CA MET A 268 17.39 -2.63 17.36
C MET A 268 17.41 -3.82 16.40
N VAL A 269 17.33 -3.55 15.10
CA VAL A 269 17.19 -4.57 14.05
C VAL A 269 18.43 -5.45 13.96
N HIS A 270 19.63 -4.86 13.89
CA HIS A 270 20.86 -5.62 13.71
C HIS A 270 21.21 -6.51 14.92
N PRO A 271 21.15 -6.05 16.18
CA PRO A 271 21.35 -6.90 17.34
C PRO A 271 20.32 -8.02 17.42
N TYR A 272 19.04 -7.73 17.13
CA TYR A 272 18.00 -8.76 17.10
C TYR A 272 18.33 -9.87 16.10
N LEU A 273 18.68 -9.52 14.86
CA LEU A 273 19.02 -10.49 13.83
C LEU A 273 20.25 -11.34 14.20
N ARG A 274 21.33 -10.72 14.73
CA ARG A 274 22.53 -11.45 15.17
C ARG A 274 22.20 -12.47 16.26
N ARG A 275 21.37 -12.09 17.22
CA ARG A 275 20.92 -12.98 18.30
C ARG A 275 20.00 -14.09 17.80
N ARG A 276 19.11 -13.77 16.85
CA ARG A 276 18.22 -14.74 16.20
C ARG A 276 19.01 -15.78 15.40
N GLN A 277 20.12 -15.38 14.80
CA GLN A 277 21.02 -16.24 14.03
C GLN A 277 22.11 -16.89 14.89
N GLU A 278 22.05 -16.75 16.22
CA GLU A 278 23.02 -17.30 17.17
C GLU A 278 24.46 -16.77 16.98
N LEU A 279 24.61 -15.63 16.31
CA LEU A 279 25.90 -14.93 16.12
C LEU A 279 26.28 -14.04 17.30
N GLU A 280 25.35 -13.79 18.23
CA GLU A 280 25.53 -13.01 19.43
C GLU A 280 24.79 -13.67 20.59
N VAL A 281 25.48 -13.88 21.70
CA VAL A 281 24.89 -14.46 22.92
C VAL A 281 23.97 -13.43 23.57
N VAL A 282 22.78 -13.86 24.00
CA VAL A 282 21.84 -13.01 24.73
C VAL A 282 22.18 -13.02 26.21
N GLU A 283 22.72 -11.93 26.72
CA GLU A 283 22.97 -11.74 28.15
C GLU A 283 21.86 -10.91 28.78
N TYR A 284 21.37 -11.37 29.93
CA TYR A 284 20.38 -10.68 30.74
C TYR A 284 21.02 -10.28 32.06
N PRO A 285 21.11 -8.97 32.39
CA PRO A 285 21.76 -8.50 33.60
C PRO A 285 20.98 -8.86 34.87
N SER A 286 19.70 -9.22 34.78
CA SER A 286 18.86 -9.68 35.88
C SER A 286 17.69 -10.55 35.37
N GLU A 287 17.03 -11.29 36.27
CA GLU A 287 15.84 -12.09 35.94
C GLU A 287 14.64 -11.17 35.59
N GLU A 288 14.54 -9.98 36.16
CA GLU A 288 13.53 -8.99 35.85
C GLU A 288 13.64 -8.53 34.40
N VAL A 289 14.85 -8.17 33.96
CA VAL A 289 15.11 -7.79 32.58
C VAL A 289 14.86 -8.95 31.62
N LYS A 290 15.24 -10.16 32.04
CA LYS A 290 14.97 -11.38 31.28
C LYS A 290 13.47 -11.65 31.14
N SER A 291 12.71 -11.48 32.22
CA SER A 291 11.24 -11.64 32.15
C SER A 291 10.57 -10.71 31.15
N ALA A 292 11.04 -9.48 31.06
CA ALA A 292 10.51 -8.47 30.12
C ALA A 292 10.94 -8.71 28.67
N LEU A 293 12.18 -9.18 28.43
CA LEU A 293 12.79 -9.15 27.09
C LEU A 293 13.11 -10.52 26.50
N LYS A 294 12.85 -11.63 27.19
CA LYS A 294 13.19 -12.99 26.71
C LYS A 294 12.58 -13.29 25.35
N ARG A 295 11.33 -12.91 25.13
CA ARG A 295 10.59 -13.18 23.89
C ARG A 295 11.17 -12.44 22.68
N THR A 296 11.87 -11.33 22.93
CA THR A 296 12.48 -10.47 21.89
C THR A 296 14.02 -10.48 21.96
N LEU A 297 14.59 -11.56 22.51
CA LEU A 297 16.04 -11.79 22.56
C LEU A 297 16.82 -10.62 23.19
N GLY A 298 16.25 -10.03 24.25
CA GLY A 298 16.89 -8.94 24.99
C GLY A 298 16.78 -7.56 24.30
N ILE A 299 15.93 -7.40 23.30
CA ILE A 299 15.68 -6.13 22.60
C ILE A 299 14.27 -5.64 22.94
N PRO A 300 14.07 -4.42 23.44
CA PRO A 300 12.74 -3.86 23.62
C PRO A 300 12.16 -3.48 22.27
N ILE A 301 11.17 -4.23 21.77
CA ILE A 301 10.52 -4.00 20.45
C ILE A 301 9.16 -3.35 20.64
N PHE A 302 8.50 -3.59 21.78
CA PHE A 302 7.14 -3.13 22.06
C PHE A 302 7.09 -2.07 23.17
N GLN A 303 6.10 -1.19 23.10
CA GLN A 303 5.85 -0.17 24.14
C GLN A 303 5.70 -0.79 25.52
N GLU A 304 5.01 -1.91 25.60
CA GLU A 304 4.78 -2.66 26.84
C GLU A 304 6.09 -3.10 27.48
N GLN A 305 7.06 -3.53 26.69
CA GLN A 305 8.38 -3.92 27.19
C GLN A 305 9.15 -2.73 27.76
N VAL A 306 9.04 -1.55 27.12
CA VAL A 306 9.64 -0.31 27.65
C VAL A 306 9.02 0.05 29.01
N MET A 307 7.69 -0.03 29.12
CA MET A 307 7.01 0.19 30.39
C MET A 307 7.43 -0.82 31.46
N GLN A 308 7.56 -2.10 31.11
CA GLN A 308 8.04 -3.15 32.02
C GLN A 308 9.45 -2.85 32.51
N LEU A 309 10.36 -2.51 31.62
CA LEU A 309 11.73 -2.15 31.99
C LEU A 309 11.76 -0.94 32.93
N ALA A 310 10.96 0.10 32.64
CA ALA A 310 10.86 1.25 33.51
C ALA A 310 10.36 0.89 34.92
N ILE A 311 9.37 0.01 35.01
CA ILE A 311 8.83 -0.43 36.32
C ILE A 311 9.81 -1.37 37.01
N LEU A 312 10.27 -2.44 36.36
CA LEU A 312 11.03 -3.51 37.00
C LEU A 312 12.49 -3.11 37.24
N ALA A 313 13.15 -2.51 36.24
CA ALA A 313 14.57 -2.18 36.32
C ALA A 313 14.85 -0.77 36.82
N ALA A 314 14.00 0.23 36.50
CA ALA A 314 14.22 1.63 36.92
C ALA A 314 13.31 2.07 38.08
N GLY A 315 12.34 1.24 38.51
CA GLY A 315 11.50 1.50 39.67
C GLY A 315 10.42 2.54 39.51
N PHE A 316 9.96 2.72 38.30
CA PHE A 316 8.82 3.59 38.01
C PHE A 316 7.54 3.01 38.57
N THR A 317 6.64 3.87 39.00
CA THR A 317 5.24 3.49 39.23
C THR A 317 4.52 3.23 37.91
N SER A 318 3.39 2.55 37.92
CA SER A 318 2.59 2.32 36.70
C SER A 318 2.16 3.62 36.02
N GLY A 319 1.82 4.67 36.80
CA GLY A 319 1.46 5.98 36.28
C GLY A 319 2.65 6.69 35.63
N GLU A 320 3.84 6.61 36.20
CA GLU A 320 5.07 7.18 35.61
C GLU A 320 5.48 6.43 34.33
N ALA A 321 5.32 5.13 34.29
CA ALA A 321 5.57 4.34 33.09
C ALA A 321 4.56 4.70 31.96
N ASP A 322 3.31 4.97 32.29
CA ASP A 322 2.33 5.47 31.31
C ASP A 322 2.65 6.91 30.84
N GLN A 323 3.15 7.79 31.72
CA GLN A 323 3.64 9.10 31.33
C GLN A 323 4.83 9.00 30.38
N LEU A 324 5.78 8.09 30.64
CA LEU A 324 6.90 7.81 29.73
C LEU A 324 6.38 7.36 28.34
N ARG A 325 5.43 6.43 28.30
CA ARG A 325 4.80 5.95 27.06
C ARG A 325 4.15 7.11 26.26
N ARG A 326 3.39 7.96 26.96
CA ARG A 326 2.76 9.15 26.30
C ARG A 326 3.78 10.16 25.81
N SER A 327 4.85 10.32 26.56
CA SER A 327 5.95 11.21 26.13
C SER A 327 6.68 10.67 24.90
N MET A 328 6.82 9.34 24.77
CA MET A 328 7.32 8.72 23.55
C MET A 328 6.44 9.08 22.33
N ALA A 329 5.12 8.98 22.43
CA ALA A 329 4.18 9.30 21.36
C ALA A 329 4.14 10.81 21.01
N ALA A 330 4.47 11.71 21.95
CA ALA A 330 4.42 13.16 21.81
C ALA A 330 5.83 13.80 21.61
N TRP A 331 6.87 13.03 21.40
CA TRP A 331 8.28 13.43 21.36
C TRP A 331 8.54 14.74 20.62
N LYS A 332 8.09 14.87 19.36
CA LYS A 332 8.36 16.05 18.51
C LYS A 332 7.62 17.31 18.96
N LYS A 333 6.52 17.16 19.73
CA LYS A 333 5.66 18.29 20.11
C LYS A 333 5.97 18.88 21.52
N LYS A 334 6.54 18.08 22.45
CA LYS A 334 6.60 18.43 23.88
C LYS A 334 8.01 18.34 24.53
N GLY A 335 9.08 18.44 23.78
CA GLY A 335 10.43 18.56 24.37
C GLY A 335 11.13 17.26 24.72
N GLY A 336 10.67 16.12 24.22
CA GLY A 336 11.41 14.85 24.25
C GLY A 336 11.33 14.06 25.55
N LEU A 337 12.15 13.00 25.65
CA LEU A 337 12.30 12.12 26.80
C LEU A 337 13.33 12.63 27.83
N SER A 338 13.97 13.78 27.58
CA SER A 338 14.98 14.36 28.47
C SER A 338 14.56 14.42 29.94
N PRO A 339 13.29 14.71 30.31
CA PRO A 339 12.87 14.70 31.72
C PRO A 339 12.94 13.34 32.39
N PHE A 340 12.91 12.25 31.62
CA PHE A 340 12.96 10.88 32.15
C PHE A 340 14.39 10.29 32.16
N HIS A 341 15.37 10.91 31.48
CA HIS A 341 16.73 10.41 31.37
C HIS A 341 17.36 10.15 32.74
N GLY A 342 17.48 11.21 33.55
CA GLY A 342 18.07 11.09 34.89
C GLY A 342 17.36 10.03 35.73
N LYS A 343 16.04 10.04 35.73
CA LYS A 343 15.26 9.10 36.53
C LYS A 343 15.46 7.63 36.10
N ILE A 344 15.59 7.34 34.80
CA ILE A 344 15.86 6.00 34.29
C ILE A 344 17.28 5.57 34.70
N ILE A 345 18.28 6.44 34.44
CA ILE A 345 19.68 6.12 34.76
C ILE A 345 19.89 5.93 36.28
N ASP A 346 19.41 6.88 37.09
CA ASP A 346 19.56 6.83 38.55
C ASP A 346 18.76 5.64 39.13
N GLY A 347 17.55 5.40 38.62
CA GLY A 347 16.71 4.28 39.03
C GLY A 347 17.33 2.91 38.74
N MET A 348 17.95 2.75 37.57
CA MET A 348 18.64 1.51 37.20
C MET A 348 19.96 1.34 37.95
N THR A 349 20.77 2.38 38.05
CA THR A 349 22.06 2.31 38.75
C THR A 349 21.89 2.05 40.24
N SER A 350 20.89 2.65 40.88
CA SER A 350 20.55 2.36 42.29
C SER A 350 20.11 0.90 42.54
N ARG A 351 19.68 0.18 41.51
CA ARG A 351 19.31 -1.24 41.54
C ARG A 351 20.43 -2.18 41.06
N GLY A 352 21.66 -1.67 40.92
CA GLY A 352 22.84 -2.46 40.62
C GLY A 352 23.12 -2.68 39.12
N TYR A 353 22.39 -2.02 38.21
CA TYR A 353 22.72 -2.05 36.78
C TYR A 353 23.88 -1.10 36.46
N THR A 354 24.69 -1.47 35.49
CA THR A 354 25.79 -0.61 35.05
C THR A 354 25.25 0.62 34.30
N SER A 355 25.94 1.75 34.45
CA SER A 355 25.57 3.01 33.75
C SER A 355 25.55 2.82 32.23
N GLU A 356 26.49 2.02 31.70
CA GLU A 356 26.55 1.70 30.28
C GLU A 356 25.30 0.94 29.80
N PHE A 357 24.81 -0.01 30.59
CA PHE A 357 23.57 -0.75 30.29
C PHE A 357 22.37 0.20 30.33
N ALA A 358 22.27 1.04 31.36
CA ALA A 358 21.19 2.00 31.51
C ALA A 358 21.13 3.00 30.35
N GLU A 359 22.26 3.54 29.94
CA GLU A 359 22.38 4.45 28.79
C GLU A 359 22.01 3.76 27.46
N ARG A 360 22.37 2.48 27.30
CA ARG A 360 21.97 1.71 26.12
C ARG A 360 20.47 1.52 26.06
N ILE A 361 19.82 1.15 27.17
CA ILE A 361 18.38 1.02 27.26
C ILE A 361 17.71 2.38 26.99
N PHE A 362 18.21 3.47 27.56
CA PHE A 362 17.63 4.78 27.31
C PHE A 362 17.70 5.19 25.84
N ARG A 363 18.83 4.97 25.16
CA ARG A 363 18.94 5.22 23.70
C ARG A 363 17.95 4.39 22.88
N GLN A 364 17.70 3.13 23.29
CA GLN A 364 16.68 2.30 22.64
C GLN A 364 15.28 2.88 22.86
N ILE A 365 14.99 3.35 24.08
CA ILE A 365 13.73 4.04 24.40
C ILE A 365 13.58 5.34 23.60
N GLU A 366 14.66 6.11 23.40
CA GLU A 366 14.63 7.29 22.52
C GLU A 366 14.26 6.93 21.09
N GLY A 367 14.74 5.80 20.56
CA GLY A 367 14.34 5.30 19.25
C GLY A 367 12.83 5.10 19.12
N PHE A 368 12.12 4.72 20.21
CA PHE A 368 10.65 4.65 20.21
C PHE A 368 9.96 6.01 20.14
N GLY A 369 10.66 7.12 20.43
CA GLY A 369 10.07 8.47 20.46
C GLY A 369 9.46 8.90 19.13
N GLU A 370 9.79 8.25 18.02
CA GLU A 370 9.12 8.52 16.74
C GLU A 370 7.90 7.62 16.50
N TYR A 371 7.91 6.36 16.97
CA TYR A 371 6.78 5.44 16.80
C TYR A 371 6.93 4.18 17.69
N GLY A 372 6.34 4.18 18.86
CA GLY A 372 6.20 2.95 19.66
C GLY A 372 5.04 2.10 19.15
N PHE A 373 5.24 0.79 19.00
CA PHE A 373 4.21 -0.12 18.48
C PHE A 373 3.66 -1.01 19.61
N PRO A 374 2.33 -1.09 19.79
CA PRO A 374 1.72 -1.99 20.78
C PRO A 374 1.84 -3.46 20.35
N GLU A 375 2.19 -4.34 21.28
CA GLU A 375 2.30 -5.79 21.03
C GLU A 375 0.96 -6.39 20.58
N SER A 376 -0.14 -5.98 21.20
CA SER A 376 -1.49 -6.43 20.84
C SER A 376 -1.89 -6.07 19.42
N HIS A 377 -1.53 -4.86 18.97
CA HIS A 377 -1.77 -4.43 17.59
C HIS A 377 -0.90 -5.22 16.61
N ALA A 378 0.39 -5.45 16.94
CA ALA A 378 1.27 -6.29 16.14
C ALA A 378 0.73 -7.72 16.01
N ALA A 379 0.18 -8.28 17.09
CA ALA A 379 -0.42 -9.62 17.07
C ALA A 379 -1.67 -9.68 16.19
N SER A 380 -2.57 -8.67 16.28
CA SER A 380 -3.75 -8.59 15.42
C SER A 380 -3.38 -8.52 13.94
N PHE A 381 -2.36 -7.76 13.61
CA PHE A 381 -1.87 -7.66 12.24
C PHE A 381 -1.13 -8.92 11.78
N ALA A 382 -0.36 -9.58 12.66
CA ALA A 382 0.29 -10.84 12.37
C ALA A 382 -0.69 -11.96 12.01
N LEU A 383 -1.91 -11.94 12.59
CA LEU A 383 -2.97 -12.86 12.18
C LEU A 383 -3.35 -12.67 10.72
N LEU A 384 -3.55 -11.42 10.28
CA LEU A 384 -3.88 -11.11 8.89
C LEU A 384 -2.69 -11.39 7.95
N VAL A 385 -1.45 -11.20 8.43
CA VAL A 385 -0.24 -11.63 7.71
C VAL A 385 -0.29 -13.12 7.42
N TYR A 386 -0.49 -13.93 8.46
CA TYR A 386 -0.51 -15.38 8.31
C TYR A 386 -1.65 -15.87 7.44
N VAL A 387 -2.86 -15.36 7.66
CA VAL A 387 -4.05 -15.70 6.87
C VAL A 387 -3.87 -15.36 5.39
N SER A 388 -3.41 -14.13 5.08
CA SER A 388 -3.20 -13.72 3.69
C SER A 388 -2.05 -14.49 3.02
N ALA A 389 -0.99 -14.82 3.77
CA ALA A 389 0.10 -15.65 3.27
C ALA A 389 -0.36 -17.08 2.98
N TRP A 390 -1.14 -17.68 3.87
CA TRP A 390 -1.69 -19.02 3.67
C TRP A 390 -2.61 -19.08 2.44
N LEU A 391 -3.50 -18.08 2.29
CA LEU A 391 -4.39 -17.98 1.14
C LEU A 391 -3.60 -17.82 -0.17
N LYS A 392 -2.54 -17.00 -0.18
CA LYS A 392 -1.65 -16.89 -1.33
C LYS A 392 -0.95 -18.21 -1.65
N CYS A 393 -0.46 -18.92 -0.63
CA CYS A 393 0.29 -20.16 -0.80
C CYS A 393 -0.56 -21.30 -1.35
N HIS A 394 -1.77 -21.47 -0.80
CA HIS A 394 -2.60 -22.64 -1.08
C HIS A 394 -3.73 -22.38 -2.08
N GLU A 395 -4.21 -21.14 -2.19
CA GLU A 395 -5.34 -20.74 -3.02
C GLU A 395 -5.00 -19.49 -3.88
N PRO A 396 -3.85 -19.48 -4.61
CA PRO A 396 -3.35 -18.28 -5.30
C PRO A 396 -4.32 -17.72 -6.33
N ALA A 397 -5.12 -18.57 -7.00
CA ALA A 397 -6.13 -18.10 -7.95
C ALA A 397 -7.28 -17.35 -7.26
N ALA A 398 -7.82 -17.91 -6.16
CA ALA A 398 -8.86 -17.25 -5.37
C ALA A 398 -8.33 -15.96 -4.73
N PHE A 399 -7.11 -16.00 -4.23
CA PHE A 399 -6.44 -14.84 -3.64
C PHE A 399 -6.24 -13.72 -4.68
N LEU A 400 -5.71 -14.03 -5.87
CA LEU A 400 -5.58 -13.06 -6.96
C LEU A 400 -6.93 -12.46 -7.33
N CYS A 401 -7.95 -13.29 -7.56
CA CYS A 401 -9.29 -12.85 -7.94
C CYS A 401 -9.86 -11.86 -6.90
N ALA A 402 -9.77 -12.20 -5.62
CA ALA A 402 -10.21 -11.36 -4.52
C ALA A 402 -9.41 -10.04 -4.41
N MET A 403 -8.09 -10.09 -4.59
CA MET A 403 -7.23 -8.90 -4.61
C MET A 403 -7.60 -7.95 -5.75
N LEU A 404 -7.79 -8.46 -6.97
CA LEU A 404 -8.19 -7.65 -8.12
C LEU A 404 -9.54 -6.96 -7.90
N ASN A 405 -10.49 -7.65 -7.26
CA ASN A 405 -11.82 -7.12 -6.93
C ASN A 405 -11.84 -6.17 -5.72
N SER A 406 -10.74 -6.09 -4.99
CA SER A 406 -10.59 -5.21 -3.82
C SER A 406 -9.72 -3.97 -4.10
N LEU A 407 -9.18 -3.83 -5.32
CA LEU A 407 -8.43 -2.64 -5.72
C LEU A 407 -9.35 -1.39 -5.76
N PRO A 408 -8.81 -0.20 -5.45
CA PRO A 408 -7.40 0.10 -5.16
C PRO A 408 -7.02 -0.20 -3.71
N MET A 409 -6.00 -1.04 -3.50
CA MET A 409 -5.43 -1.32 -2.18
C MET A 409 -3.97 -1.79 -2.30
N GLY A 410 -3.23 -1.73 -1.18
CA GLY A 410 -1.85 -2.23 -1.11
C GLY A 410 -0.86 -1.48 -2.00
N PHE A 411 0.30 -2.10 -2.15
CA PHE A 411 1.45 -1.52 -2.85
C PHE A 411 1.49 -1.84 -4.35
N TYR A 412 0.66 -2.78 -4.83
CA TYR A 412 0.78 -3.36 -6.16
C TYR A 412 -0.36 -2.93 -7.10
N SER A 413 -0.02 -2.77 -8.36
CA SER A 413 -0.98 -2.61 -9.45
C SER A 413 -1.60 -3.97 -9.82
N ALA A 414 -2.71 -3.94 -10.57
CA ALA A 414 -3.30 -5.16 -11.12
C ALA A 414 -2.27 -5.95 -11.97
N SER A 415 -1.46 -5.26 -12.77
CA SER A 415 -0.40 -5.87 -13.58
C SER A 415 0.59 -6.65 -12.73
N GLN A 416 1.08 -6.08 -11.63
CA GLN A 416 2.04 -6.72 -10.74
C GLN A 416 1.47 -7.95 -10.04
N LEU A 417 0.22 -7.87 -9.55
CA LEU A 417 -0.48 -9.00 -8.94
C LEU A 417 -0.69 -10.15 -9.95
N ILE A 418 -1.03 -9.83 -11.20
CA ILE A 418 -1.17 -10.81 -12.27
C ILE A 418 0.17 -11.47 -12.61
N GLN A 419 1.25 -10.70 -12.70
CA GLN A 419 2.58 -11.27 -12.98
C GLN A 419 3.05 -12.16 -11.81
N ASP A 420 2.75 -11.79 -10.59
CA ASP A 420 3.03 -12.62 -9.42
C ASP A 420 2.25 -13.94 -9.47
N ALA A 421 0.95 -13.90 -9.72
CA ALA A 421 0.11 -15.09 -9.79
C ALA A 421 0.51 -16.03 -10.97
N ARG A 422 0.97 -15.47 -12.10
CA ARG A 422 1.53 -16.26 -13.20
C ARG A 422 2.77 -17.06 -12.80
N ARG A 423 3.60 -16.52 -11.90
CA ARG A 423 4.75 -17.24 -11.33
C ARG A 423 4.33 -18.39 -10.39
N HIS A 424 3.07 -18.37 -9.94
CA HIS A 424 2.44 -19.42 -9.15
C HIS A 424 1.48 -20.29 -10.00
N ASP A 425 1.74 -20.38 -11.30
CA ASP A 425 1.02 -21.21 -12.26
C ASP A 425 -0.50 -20.92 -12.36
N VAL A 426 -0.93 -19.71 -12.01
CA VAL A 426 -2.31 -19.25 -12.18
C VAL A 426 -2.49 -18.71 -13.60
N ARG A 427 -3.42 -19.32 -14.34
CA ARG A 427 -3.81 -18.84 -15.67
C ARG A 427 -4.84 -17.72 -15.55
N ILE A 428 -4.63 -16.64 -16.32
CA ILE A 428 -5.51 -15.48 -16.33
C ILE A 428 -6.17 -15.36 -17.72
N MET A 429 -7.50 -15.35 -17.71
CA MET A 429 -8.34 -15.22 -18.90
C MET A 429 -8.69 -13.74 -19.15
N PRO A 430 -8.70 -13.29 -20.41
CA PRO A 430 -8.99 -11.89 -20.75
C PRO A 430 -10.44 -11.51 -20.41
N VAL A 431 -10.70 -10.19 -20.38
CA VAL A 431 -12.06 -9.67 -20.34
C VAL A 431 -12.76 -10.03 -21.65
N ASP A 432 -13.98 -10.57 -21.54
CA ASP A 432 -14.82 -10.94 -22.68
C ASP A 432 -16.29 -10.68 -22.33
N VAL A 433 -16.97 -9.87 -23.12
CA VAL A 433 -18.39 -9.52 -22.89
C VAL A 433 -19.33 -10.71 -22.92
N THR A 434 -18.91 -11.83 -23.55
CA THR A 434 -19.73 -13.04 -23.65
C THR A 434 -19.74 -13.86 -22.37
N VAL A 435 -18.74 -13.67 -21.48
CA VAL A 435 -18.58 -14.48 -20.25
C VAL A 435 -18.25 -13.66 -19.00
N SER A 436 -17.49 -12.55 -19.11
CA SER A 436 -17.06 -11.76 -17.94
C SER A 436 -18.23 -11.10 -17.22
N ASP A 437 -18.23 -11.17 -15.91
CA ASP A 437 -19.09 -10.38 -15.04
C ASP A 437 -18.47 -9.04 -14.67
N TRP A 438 -19.09 -8.25 -13.78
CA TRP A 438 -18.49 -7.03 -13.28
C TRP A 438 -17.18 -7.29 -12.57
N ASP A 439 -17.22 -8.17 -11.56
CA ASP A 439 -16.03 -8.60 -10.82
C ASP A 439 -15.25 -9.69 -11.59
N CYS A 440 -13.96 -9.81 -11.30
CA CYS A 440 -13.18 -10.98 -11.70
C CYS A 440 -13.77 -12.24 -11.07
N THR A 441 -13.71 -13.37 -11.78
CA THR A 441 -14.30 -14.64 -11.36
C THR A 441 -13.29 -15.77 -11.48
N ILE A 442 -13.58 -16.90 -10.81
CA ILE A 442 -12.85 -18.14 -10.95
C ILE A 442 -13.61 -19.03 -11.91
N GLU A 443 -12.89 -19.63 -12.86
CA GLU A 443 -13.43 -20.62 -13.81
C GLU A 443 -12.74 -21.96 -13.59
N GLU A 444 -13.49 -23.06 -13.66
CA GLU A 444 -12.88 -24.38 -13.70
C GLU A 444 -12.06 -24.54 -14.97
N GLN A 445 -10.92 -25.22 -14.88
CA GLN A 445 -10.06 -25.41 -16.04
C GLN A 445 -10.78 -26.13 -17.16
N PHE A 446 -10.90 -25.48 -18.30
CA PHE A 446 -11.49 -26.04 -19.52
C PHE A 446 -10.59 -27.14 -20.12
N ASP A 447 -9.30 -27.04 -19.93
CA ASP A 447 -8.30 -27.97 -20.47
C ASP A 447 -7.67 -28.81 -19.33
N LYS A 448 -8.24 -29.97 -19.09
CA LYS A 448 -7.73 -30.94 -18.10
C LYS A 448 -6.37 -31.56 -18.45
N THR A 449 -5.82 -31.23 -19.60
CA THR A 449 -4.46 -31.68 -20.00
C THR A 449 -3.35 -30.79 -19.42
N LEU A 450 -3.70 -29.56 -19.00
CA LEU A 450 -2.78 -28.67 -18.28
C LEU A 450 -2.77 -29.06 -16.81
N GLN A 451 -1.64 -29.49 -16.30
CA GLN A 451 -1.45 -29.99 -14.92
C GLN A 451 -1.45 -28.88 -13.83
N SER A 452 -2.10 -27.73 -14.04
CA SER A 452 -2.23 -26.75 -12.97
C SER A 452 -3.28 -27.22 -11.96
N ALA A 453 -2.89 -27.25 -10.69
CA ALA A 453 -3.81 -27.58 -9.59
C ALA A 453 -4.79 -26.43 -9.25
N GLN A 454 -4.58 -25.24 -9.87
CA GLN A 454 -5.36 -24.03 -9.60
C GLN A 454 -6.38 -23.74 -10.70
N PRO A 455 -7.56 -23.20 -10.37
CA PRO A 455 -8.55 -22.76 -11.37
C PRO A 455 -8.04 -21.54 -12.15
N ASP A 456 -8.69 -21.28 -13.30
CA ASP A 456 -8.42 -20.08 -14.08
C ASP A 456 -9.08 -18.84 -13.46
N VAL A 457 -8.45 -17.67 -13.61
CA VAL A 457 -9.02 -16.38 -13.17
C VAL A 457 -9.47 -15.59 -14.40
N ARG A 458 -10.77 -15.33 -14.53
CA ARG A 458 -11.33 -14.46 -15.56
C ARG A 458 -11.33 -13.02 -15.11
N LEU A 459 -10.77 -12.10 -15.92
CA LEU A 459 -10.86 -10.68 -15.65
C LEU A 459 -12.28 -10.15 -15.81
N GLY A 460 -12.71 -9.33 -14.87
CA GLY A 460 -14.04 -8.69 -14.87
C GLY A 460 -14.09 -7.42 -15.70
N LEU A 461 -15.32 -7.00 -16.06
CA LEU A 461 -15.59 -5.75 -16.76
C LEU A 461 -15.12 -4.52 -15.97
N ASN A 462 -14.97 -4.62 -14.64
CA ASN A 462 -14.42 -3.59 -13.76
C ASN A 462 -12.93 -3.26 -14.06
N ARG A 463 -12.24 -4.06 -14.86
CA ARG A 463 -10.87 -3.77 -15.31
C ARG A 463 -10.82 -2.87 -16.54
N VAL A 464 -11.94 -2.70 -17.24
CA VAL A 464 -12.02 -1.88 -18.45
C VAL A 464 -12.29 -0.43 -18.08
N LYS A 465 -11.34 0.46 -18.37
CA LYS A 465 -11.51 1.91 -18.17
C LYS A 465 -12.68 2.44 -18.99
N GLY A 466 -13.57 3.17 -18.35
CA GLY A 466 -14.73 3.78 -19.00
C GLY A 466 -15.99 2.92 -18.98
N ILE A 467 -15.95 1.73 -18.42
CA ILE A 467 -17.14 0.91 -18.13
C ILE A 467 -17.51 1.10 -16.65
N GLY A 468 -18.76 1.48 -16.41
CA GLY A 468 -19.32 1.56 -15.07
C GLY A 468 -20.15 0.32 -14.70
N LEU A 469 -20.43 0.16 -13.40
CA LEU A 469 -21.21 -0.96 -12.86
C LEU A 469 -22.55 -1.14 -13.56
N GLU A 470 -23.27 -0.05 -13.83
CA GLU A 470 -24.61 -0.11 -14.46
C GLU A 470 -24.53 -0.60 -15.94
N ALA A 471 -23.49 -0.19 -16.68
CA ALA A 471 -23.26 -0.70 -18.02
C ALA A 471 -22.94 -2.22 -18.00
N ALA A 472 -22.10 -2.65 -17.06
CA ALA A 472 -21.76 -4.05 -16.89
C ALA A 472 -22.98 -4.89 -16.52
N LYS A 473 -23.85 -4.42 -15.62
CA LYS A 473 -25.12 -5.09 -15.28
C LYS A 473 -25.99 -5.27 -16.52
N ARG A 474 -26.18 -4.24 -17.35
CA ARG A 474 -26.95 -4.34 -18.58
C ARG A 474 -26.37 -5.37 -19.56
N ILE A 475 -25.03 -5.45 -19.67
CA ILE A 475 -24.36 -6.47 -20.50
C ILE A 475 -24.68 -7.87 -19.97
N VAL A 476 -24.50 -8.10 -18.66
CA VAL A 476 -24.73 -9.40 -18.03
C VAL A 476 -26.20 -9.84 -18.16
N GLU A 477 -27.13 -8.94 -17.94
CA GLU A 477 -28.58 -9.22 -18.06
C GLU A 477 -28.96 -9.51 -19.51
N ALA A 478 -28.50 -8.71 -20.46
CA ALA A 478 -28.77 -8.96 -21.87
C ALA A 478 -28.21 -10.32 -22.37
N ARG A 479 -27.00 -10.67 -21.89
CA ARG A 479 -26.37 -11.96 -22.20
C ARG A 479 -27.17 -13.17 -21.68
N LYS A 480 -27.79 -13.04 -20.49
CA LYS A 480 -28.61 -14.11 -19.90
C LYS A 480 -29.85 -14.47 -20.74
N ILE A 481 -30.36 -13.53 -21.52
CA ILE A 481 -31.52 -13.74 -22.39
C ILE A 481 -31.14 -14.59 -23.60
N SER A 482 -30.06 -14.22 -24.30
CA SER A 482 -29.45 -14.98 -25.39
C SER A 482 -27.99 -14.56 -25.62
N PRO A 483 -27.12 -15.41 -26.18
CA PRO A 483 -25.78 -15.03 -26.60
C PRO A 483 -25.81 -13.80 -27.54
N PHE A 484 -24.75 -12.99 -27.51
CA PHE A 484 -24.60 -11.89 -28.47
C PHE A 484 -24.12 -12.42 -29.82
N GLU A 485 -24.72 -11.94 -30.92
CA GLU A 485 -24.33 -12.32 -32.27
C GLU A 485 -23.15 -11.52 -32.80
N ASN A 486 -23.11 -10.22 -32.47
CA ASN A 486 -22.09 -9.27 -32.92
C ASN A 486 -22.06 -8.02 -32.01
N PRO A 487 -21.09 -7.10 -32.21
CA PRO A 487 -20.99 -5.89 -31.39
C PRO A 487 -22.20 -4.95 -31.48
N ILE A 488 -22.91 -4.95 -32.61
CA ILE A 488 -24.10 -4.09 -32.80
C ILE A 488 -25.28 -4.66 -31.99
N ASP A 489 -25.48 -5.96 -32.03
CA ASP A 489 -26.48 -6.66 -31.20
C ASP A 489 -26.24 -6.38 -29.71
N LEU A 490 -25.00 -6.50 -29.24
CA LEU A 490 -24.61 -6.11 -27.88
C LEU A 490 -24.98 -4.67 -27.57
N ALA A 491 -24.59 -3.71 -28.44
CA ALA A 491 -24.84 -2.28 -28.23
C ALA A 491 -26.34 -1.98 -28.05
N ASN A 492 -27.17 -2.59 -28.90
CA ASN A 492 -28.62 -2.39 -28.89
C ASN A 492 -29.27 -3.03 -27.66
N ARG A 493 -29.00 -4.31 -27.37
CA ARG A 493 -29.63 -5.07 -26.30
C ARG A 493 -29.21 -4.60 -24.91
N ALA A 494 -27.92 -4.27 -24.71
CA ALA A 494 -27.42 -3.73 -23.46
C ALA A 494 -27.54 -2.18 -23.39
N SER A 495 -28.14 -1.54 -24.40
CA SER A 495 -28.31 -0.07 -24.47
C SER A 495 -27.03 0.69 -24.19
N LEU A 496 -25.91 0.28 -24.78
CA LEU A 496 -24.60 0.89 -24.58
C LEU A 496 -24.45 2.15 -25.44
N ASN A 497 -23.79 3.14 -24.89
CA ASN A 497 -23.45 4.35 -25.63
C ASN A 497 -22.13 4.19 -26.39
N THR A 498 -21.81 5.14 -27.27
CA THR A 498 -20.60 5.12 -28.11
C THR A 498 -19.31 5.09 -27.29
N ALA A 499 -19.28 5.75 -26.11
CA ALA A 499 -18.09 5.76 -25.26
C ALA A 499 -17.87 4.40 -24.60
N GLU A 500 -18.94 3.76 -24.10
CA GLU A 500 -18.93 2.41 -23.52
C GLU A 500 -18.50 1.37 -24.58
N MET A 501 -19.06 1.43 -25.78
CA MET A 501 -18.67 0.53 -26.88
C MET A 501 -17.21 0.71 -27.29
N ARG A 502 -16.72 1.96 -27.34
CA ARG A 502 -15.32 2.25 -27.64
C ARG A 502 -14.39 1.74 -26.55
N ALA A 503 -14.78 1.85 -25.28
CA ALA A 503 -14.02 1.30 -24.14
C ALA A 503 -13.86 -0.22 -24.25
N LEU A 504 -14.97 -0.94 -24.52
CA LEU A 504 -14.97 -2.39 -24.72
C LEU A 504 -14.11 -2.81 -25.92
N ALA A 505 -14.24 -2.10 -27.05
CA ALA A 505 -13.42 -2.37 -28.24
C ALA A 505 -11.93 -2.11 -27.99
N SER A 506 -11.60 -1.03 -27.27
CA SER A 506 -10.20 -0.67 -26.95
C SER A 506 -9.55 -1.66 -25.97
N SER A 507 -10.31 -2.34 -25.13
CA SER A 507 -9.82 -3.35 -24.19
C SER A 507 -9.75 -4.77 -24.76
N ASP A 508 -10.09 -4.94 -26.05
CA ASP A 508 -10.20 -6.25 -26.72
C ASP A 508 -11.31 -7.15 -26.15
N ALA A 509 -12.22 -6.60 -25.33
CA ALA A 509 -13.32 -7.34 -24.70
C ALA A 509 -14.40 -7.85 -25.68
N LEU A 510 -14.36 -7.41 -26.94
CA LEU A 510 -15.25 -7.80 -28.03
C LEU A 510 -14.60 -8.78 -29.02
N ASN A 511 -13.41 -9.30 -28.70
CA ASN A 511 -12.63 -10.15 -29.59
C ASN A 511 -13.45 -11.37 -30.09
N THR A 512 -14.19 -12.03 -29.21
CA THR A 512 -15.03 -13.18 -29.53
C THR A 512 -16.15 -12.84 -30.52
N LEU A 513 -16.67 -11.60 -30.50
CA LEU A 513 -17.78 -11.16 -31.37
C LEU A 513 -17.35 -10.64 -32.73
N SER A 514 -16.12 -10.13 -32.87
CA SER A 514 -15.70 -9.42 -34.09
C SER A 514 -14.23 -9.64 -34.49
N GLY A 515 -13.54 -10.57 -33.83
CA GLY A 515 -12.13 -10.84 -34.09
C GLY A 515 -11.21 -9.83 -33.40
N HIS A 516 -10.19 -9.33 -34.10
CA HIS A 516 -9.17 -8.50 -33.47
C HIS A 516 -9.59 -7.04 -33.24
N ARG A 517 -8.96 -6.38 -32.29
CA ARG A 517 -9.26 -5.03 -31.79
C ARG A 517 -9.47 -3.97 -32.89
N ARG A 518 -8.64 -3.91 -33.93
CA ARG A 518 -8.79 -2.94 -35.02
C ARG A 518 -10.08 -3.14 -35.80
N GLN A 519 -10.45 -4.38 -36.11
CA GLN A 519 -11.70 -4.71 -36.75
C GLN A 519 -12.88 -4.27 -35.90
N THR A 520 -12.83 -4.58 -34.59
CA THR A 520 -13.83 -4.18 -33.62
C THR A 520 -14.00 -2.66 -33.53
N LEU A 521 -12.89 -1.92 -33.42
CA LEU A 521 -12.93 -0.46 -33.36
C LEU A 521 -13.56 0.15 -34.62
N TRP A 522 -13.31 -0.43 -35.81
CA TRP A 522 -13.94 -0.01 -37.05
C TRP A 522 -15.46 -0.24 -37.01
N VAL A 523 -15.91 -1.43 -36.65
CA VAL A 523 -17.34 -1.77 -36.51
C VAL A 523 -18.03 -0.84 -35.52
N VAL A 524 -17.42 -0.59 -34.37
CA VAL A 524 -17.96 0.31 -33.33
C VAL A 524 -18.00 1.77 -33.81
N ALA A 525 -16.98 2.21 -34.58
CA ALA A 525 -16.94 3.58 -35.11
C ALA A 525 -17.96 3.83 -36.21
N SER A 526 -18.29 2.82 -37.03
CA SER A 526 -19.29 2.90 -38.06
C SER A 526 -20.73 2.80 -37.51
N HIS A 527 -20.90 2.35 -36.25
CA HIS A 527 -22.22 2.19 -35.65
C HIS A 527 -22.85 3.55 -35.32
N ILE A 528 -23.83 3.95 -36.14
CA ILE A 528 -24.70 5.10 -35.87
C ILE A 528 -25.93 4.57 -35.11
N LYS A 529 -26.18 5.08 -33.91
CA LYS A 529 -27.35 4.71 -33.13
C LYS A 529 -28.61 5.11 -33.87
N GLN A 530 -29.26 4.18 -34.56
CA GLN A 530 -30.52 4.41 -35.24
C GLN A 530 -31.61 4.68 -34.22
N ARG A 531 -32.28 5.83 -34.30
CA ARG A 531 -33.37 6.25 -33.42
C ARG A 531 -34.75 6.01 -34.04
N ASP A 532 -34.83 5.51 -35.25
CA ASP A 532 -36.02 5.46 -36.06
C ASP A 532 -36.69 4.08 -36.12
N LEU A 533 -37.80 4.01 -36.87
CA LEU A 533 -38.58 2.79 -37.15
C LEU A 533 -37.75 1.60 -37.69
N LEU A 534 -36.56 1.85 -38.23
CA LEU A 534 -35.63 0.85 -38.78
C LEU A 534 -34.61 0.34 -37.72
N ARG A 535 -34.78 0.62 -36.43
CA ARG A 535 -33.84 0.24 -35.36
C ARG A 535 -33.45 -1.23 -35.39
N ASP A 536 -34.39 -2.08 -35.73
CA ASP A 536 -34.22 -3.54 -35.73
C ASP A 536 -33.99 -4.10 -37.13
N ALA A 537 -33.79 -3.24 -38.16
CA ALA A 537 -33.49 -3.68 -39.50
C ALA A 537 -32.07 -4.24 -39.63
N PRO A 538 -31.88 -5.43 -40.22
CA PRO A 538 -30.55 -6.03 -40.34
C PRO A 538 -29.66 -5.20 -41.26
N ILE A 539 -28.53 -4.71 -40.70
CA ILE A 539 -27.50 -4.04 -41.50
C ILE A 539 -26.69 -5.13 -42.22
N ARG A 540 -26.82 -5.21 -43.53
CA ARG A 540 -26.07 -6.17 -44.39
C ARG A 540 -24.85 -5.52 -45.02
N GLU A 541 -24.05 -4.82 -44.25
CA GLU A 541 -22.79 -4.25 -44.75
C GLU A 541 -21.64 -5.26 -44.58
N THR A 542 -20.84 -5.46 -45.59
CA THR A 542 -19.59 -6.23 -45.49
C THR A 542 -18.50 -5.34 -44.91
N SER A 543 -18.06 -5.64 -43.71
CA SER A 543 -16.93 -4.95 -43.10
C SER A 543 -15.64 -5.22 -43.90
N PRO A 544 -14.83 -4.20 -44.20
CA PRO A 544 -13.54 -4.40 -44.85
C PRO A 544 -12.61 -5.23 -43.98
N ALA A 545 -11.82 -6.09 -44.59
CA ALA A 545 -10.76 -6.82 -43.86
C ALA A 545 -9.65 -5.85 -43.46
N ILE A 546 -9.52 -5.61 -42.17
CA ILE A 546 -8.51 -4.73 -41.59
C ILE A 546 -7.35 -5.58 -41.07
N THR A 547 -6.11 -5.20 -41.36
CA THR A 547 -4.94 -5.90 -40.85
C THR A 547 -4.85 -5.78 -39.33
N ALA A 548 -4.62 -6.89 -38.63
CA ALA A 548 -4.41 -6.91 -37.19
C ALA A 548 -3.23 -6.02 -36.76
N ALA A 549 -3.31 -5.46 -35.57
CA ALA A 549 -2.23 -4.66 -35.01
C ALA A 549 -1.02 -5.53 -34.70
N ARG A 550 0.17 -4.92 -34.68
CA ARG A 550 1.37 -5.60 -34.17
C ARG A 550 1.28 -5.79 -32.66
N GLU A 551 1.94 -6.81 -32.13
CA GLU A 551 1.89 -7.12 -30.69
C GLU A 551 2.25 -5.92 -29.81
N GLY A 552 3.25 -5.11 -30.19
CA GLY A 552 3.61 -3.91 -29.42
C GLY A 552 2.49 -2.86 -29.38
N GLU A 553 1.73 -2.71 -30.48
CA GLU A 553 0.56 -1.80 -30.54
C GLU A 553 -0.58 -2.35 -29.65
N GLU A 554 -0.77 -3.67 -29.67
CA GLU A 554 -1.74 -4.35 -28.80
C GLU A 554 -1.41 -4.17 -27.31
N ILE A 555 -0.13 -4.35 -26.92
CA ILE A 555 0.34 -4.12 -25.54
C ILE A 555 0.10 -2.67 -25.13
N MET A 556 0.41 -1.70 -26.00
CA MET A 556 0.15 -0.28 -25.71
C MET A 556 -1.35 -0.01 -25.50
N ALA A 557 -2.21 -0.62 -26.31
CA ALA A 557 -3.66 -0.50 -26.17
C ALA A 557 -4.18 -1.15 -24.88
N ASP A 558 -3.64 -2.31 -24.50
CA ASP A 558 -3.95 -3.00 -23.24
C ASP A 558 -3.65 -2.09 -22.04
N TYR A 559 -2.43 -1.53 -21.97
CA TYR A 559 -2.06 -0.60 -20.88
C TYR A 559 -2.91 0.68 -20.88
N ALA A 560 -3.26 1.21 -22.04
CA ALA A 560 -4.11 2.40 -22.13
C ALA A 560 -5.53 2.15 -21.62
N SER A 561 -6.09 0.97 -21.90
CA SER A 561 -7.49 0.61 -21.60
C SER A 561 -7.70 -0.12 -20.26
N MET A 562 -6.70 -0.87 -19.78
CA MET A 562 -6.83 -1.71 -18.59
C MET A 562 -5.68 -1.57 -17.57
N GLU A 563 -4.60 -0.83 -17.87
CA GLU A 563 -3.37 -0.70 -17.06
C GLU A 563 -2.59 -2.01 -16.89
N LEU A 564 -2.88 -3.00 -17.69
CA LEU A 564 -2.22 -4.31 -17.67
C LEU A 564 -2.24 -4.93 -19.07
N THR A 565 -1.41 -5.92 -19.30
CA THR A 565 -1.48 -6.78 -20.48
C THR A 565 -1.38 -8.25 -20.09
N LEU A 566 -2.12 -9.10 -20.79
CA LEU A 566 -1.98 -10.56 -20.69
C LEU A 566 -1.04 -11.13 -21.76
N ARG A 567 -0.56 -10.29 -22.69
CA ARG A 567 0.43 -10.62 -23.72
C ARG A 567 1.83 -10.66 -23.12
N ARG A 568 2.86 -10.79 -23.94
CA ARG A 568 4.25 -10.74 -23.47
C ARG A 568 4.55 -9.42 -22.73
N HIS A 569 5.44 -9.48 -21.77
CA HIS A 569 5.93 -8.28 -21.10
C HIS A 569 6.53 -7.30 -22.13
N PRO A 570 6.33 -5.97 -22.01
CA PRO A 570 6.84 -5.00 -23.00
C PRO A 570 8.34 -5.14 -23.27
N LEU A 571 9.15 -5.43 -22.25
CA LEU A 571 10.59 -5.58 -22.39
C LEU A 571 10.98 -6.85 -23.15
N ALA A 572 10.15 -7.89 -23.19
CA ALA A 572 10.39 -9.06 -24.01
C ALA A 572 10.50 -8.72 -25.50
N LEU A 573 9.75 -7.70 -25.96
CA LEU A 573 9.84 -7.20 -27.32
C LEU A 573 11.11 -6.39 -27.57
N LEU A 574 11.59 -5.68 -26.54
CA LEU A 574 12.80 -4.86 -26.60
C LEU A 574 14.07 -5.65 -26.26
N ARG A 575 13.97 -6.89 -25.77
CA ARG A 575 15.12 -7.67 -25.31
C ARG A 575 16.26 -7.81 -26.34
N PRO A 576 15.99 -8.02 -27.65
CA PRO A 576 17.05 -8.06 -28.63
C PRO A 576 17.85 -6.75 -28.76
N GLU A 577 17.21 -5.61 -28.55
CA GLU A 577 17.85 -4.29 -28.55
C GLU A 577 18.62 -4.04 -27.25
N LEU A 578 18.00 -4.34 -26.11
CA LEU A 578 18.64 -4.25 -24.80
C LEU A 578 19.87 -5.16 -24.67
N ALA A 579 19.83 -6.35 -25.27
CA ALA A 579 20.97 -7.26 -25.32
C ALA A 579 22.14 -6.70 -26.15
N ARG A 580 21.87 -6.03 -27.27
CA ARG A 580 22.91 -5.32 -28.05
C ARG A 580 23.55 -4.19 -27.23
N MET A 581 22.83 -3.59 -26.31
CA MET A 581 23.34 -2.60 -25.35
C MET A 581 24.06 -3.22 -24.15
N ASN A 582 24.18 -4.56 -24.11
CA ASN A 582 24.72 -5.33 -22.99
C ASN A 582 24.00 -5.06 -21.65
N LEU A 583 22.67 -5.00 -21.70
CA LEU A 583 21.81 -4.81 -20.53
C LEU A 583 21.22 -6.16 -20.11
N ASN A 584 21.57 -6.59 -18.89
CA ASN A 584 21.16 -7.87 -18.32
C ASN A 584 19.70 -7.85 -17.88
N SER A 585 19.04 -9.00 -18.00
CA SER A 585 17.74 -9.26 -17.40
C SER A 585 17.87 -9.59 -15.90
N ALA A 586 16.74 -9.57 -15.19
CA ALA A 586 16.71 -9.85 -13.75
C ALA A 586 17.22 -11.27 -13.45
N ILE A 587 16.84 -12.28 -14.23
CA ILE A 587 17.28 -13.67 -14.06
C ILE A 587 18.76 -13.86 -14.34
N GLU A 588 19.34 -13.09 -15.27
CA GLU A 588 20.77 -13.16 -15.57
C GLU A 588 21.62 -12.66 -14.42
N LEU A 589 21.12 -11.68 -13.65
CA LEU A 589 21.82 -11.15 -12.48
C LEU A 589 22.01 -12.22 -11.38
N ASP A 590 21.09 -13.15 -11.26
CA ASP A 590 21.15 -14.22 -10.26
C ASP A 590 22.36 -15.16 -10.46
N ASN A 591 22.89 -15.21 -11.66
CA ASN A 591 24.08 -16.00 -11.99
C ASN A 591 25.40 -15.28 -11.67
N TYR A 592 25.35 -14.04 -11.17
CA TYR A 592 26.55 -13.26 -10.95
C TYR A 592 27.00 -13.28 -9.49
N PRO A 593 28.32 -13.32 -9.25
CA PRO A 593 28.85 -13.24 -7.89
C PRO A 593 28.67 -11.82 -7.31
N THR A 594 28.51 -11.77 -5.99
CA THR A 594 28.51 -10.50 -5.24
C THR A 594 29.76 -9.67 -5.57
N GLY A 595 29.58 -8.35 -5.71
CA GLY A 595 30.66 -7.40 -6.03
C GLY A 595 30.90 -7.18 -7.52
N ARG A 596 30.24 -7.95 -8.41
CA ARG A 596 30.36 -7.76 -9.86
C ARG A 596 29.70 -6.47 -10.31
N LEU A 597 30.37 -5.77 -11.24
CA LEU A 597 29.78 -4.66 -11.97
C LEU A 597 28.74 -5.18 -12.98
N VAL A 598 27.53 -4.66 -12.92
CA VAL A 598 26.39 -5.07 -13.75
C VAL A 598 25.74 -3.88 -14.43
N ARG A 599 25.01 -4.18 -15.50
CA ARG A 599 24.16 -3.23 -16.23
C ARG A 599 22.80 -3.88 -16.41
N THR A 600 21.78 -3.29 -15.85
CA THR A 600 20.42 -3.81 -15.95
C THR A 600 19.44 -2.72 -16.28
N THR A 601 18.31 -3.11 -16.83
CA THR A 601 17.24 -2.17 -17.15
C THR A 601 15.88 -2.80 -16.85
N GLY A 602 14.92 -1.94 -16.48
CA GLY A 602 13.56 -2.38 -16.23
C GLY A 602 12.58 -1.22 -16.18
N ILE A 603 11.32 -1.56 -16.30
CA ILE A 603 10.22 -0.62 -16.07
C ILE A 603 10.21 -0.26 -14.58
N VAL A 604 10.16 1.04 -14.29
CA VAL A 604 10.10 1.51 -12.90
C VAL A 604 8.69 1.30 -12.36
N THR A 605 8.54 0.36 -11.44
CA THR A 605 7.25 0.03 -10.83
C THR A 605 7.02 0.70 -9.48
N CYS A 606 8.11 1.02 -8.76
CA CYS A 606 8.02 1.66 -7.44
C CYS A 606 9.28 2.48 -7.13
N ARG A 607 9.08 3.61 -6.45
CA ARG A 607 10.13 4.40 -5.82
C ARG A 607 9.78 4.64 -4.36
N GLN A 608 10.74 4.36 -3.47
CA GLN A 608 10.57 4.58 -2.03
C GLN A 608 11.77 5.35 -1.49
N ARG A 609 11.51 6.36 -0.66
CA ARG A 609 12.54 7.07 0.10
C ARG A 609 12.14 7.10 1.56
N PRO A 610 12.44 6.06 2.33
CA PRO A 610 12.11 6.02 3.74
C PRO A 610 12.80 7.17 4.49
N GLY A 611 12.08 7.83 5.40
CA GLY A 611 12.61 8.92 6.22
C GLY A 611 13.82 8.50 7.07
N THR A 612 13.89 7.21 7.41
CA THR A 612 14.98 6.57 8.19
C THR A 612 16.24 6.25 7.39
N ALA A 613 16.20 6.31 6.06
CA ALA A 613 17.29 5.82 5.18
C ALA A 613 18.28 6.91 4.77
N SER A 614 18.44 7.99 5.53
CA SER A 614 19.43 9.07 5.30
C SER A 614 19.45 9.59 3.85
N GLY A 615 18.28 9.64 3.20
CA GLY A 615 18.12 10.13 1.83
C GLY A 615 18.37 9.12 0.73
N VAL A 616 18.56 7.86 1.04
CA VAL A 616 18.63 6.76 0.06
C VAL A 616 17.26 6.56 -0.61
N VAL A 617 17.28 6.31 -1.91
CA VAL A 617 16.08 5.96 -2.70
C VAL A 617 16.19 4.50 -3.13
N PHE A 618 15.13 3.75 -2.87
CA PHE A 618 14.96 2.39 -3.37
C PHE A 618 14.09 2.43 -4.61
N VAL A 619 14.57 1.85 -5.70
CA VAL A 619 13.84 1.74 -6.97
C VAL A 619 13.61 0.28 -7.29
N THR A 620 12.39 -0.05 -7.68
CA THR A 620 12.05 -1.40 -8.16
C THR A 620 11.92 -1.34 -9.67
N LEU A 621 12.69 -2.17 -10.34
CA LEU A 621 12.65 -2.39 -11.77
C LEU A 621 12.01 -3.74 -12.06
N GLU A 622 11.15 -3.80 -13.07
CA GLU A 622 10.51 -5.03 -13.55
C GLU A 622 10.88 -5.25 -15.01
N ASP A 623 11.26 -6.47 -15.34
CA ASP A 623 11.42 -6.93 -16.71
C ASP A 623 10.61 -8.22 -16.95
N GLU A 624 10.73 -8.82 -18.12
CA GLU A 624 10.02 -10.03 -18.51
C GLU A 624 10.41 -11.28 -17.71
N THR A 625 11.52 -11.22 -16.97
CA THR A 625 12.07 -12.36 -16.21
C THR A 625 11.87 -12.21 -14.71
N GLY A 626 11.66 -10.98 -14.21
CA GLY A 626 11.49 -10.76 -12.79
C GLY A 626 11.67 -9.32 -12.34
N ILE A 627 12.06 -9.20 -11.08
CA ILE A 627 12.19 -7.90 -10.40
C ILE A 627 13.64 -7.70 -9.95
N THR A 628 14.18 -6.51 -10.24
CA THR A 628 15.50 -6.08 -9.75
C THR A 628 15.32 -4.92 -8.77
N ASN A 629 15.85 -5.08 -7.55
CA ASN A 629 15.88 -4.02 -6.56
C ASN A 629 17.15 -3.17 -6.72
N VAL A 630 16.99 -1.86 -6.68
CA VAL A 630 18.09 -0.91 -6.86
C VAL A 630 18.17 0.01 -5.65
N VAL A 631 19.36 0.15 -5.09
CA VAL A 631 19.68 1.09 -4.01
C VAL A 631 20.41 2.28 -4.60
N VAL A 632 19.84 3.47 -4.45
CA VAL A 632 20.42 4.71 -4.95
C VAL A 632 20.81 5.61 -3.77
N TRP A 633 22.10 5.75 -3.53
CA TRP A 633 22.63 6.56 -2.44
C TRP A 633 22.35 8.06 -2.65
N ASN A 634 22.19 8.80 -1.55
CA ASN A 634 21.81 10.20 -1.56
C ASN A 634 22.66 11.09 -2.48
N GLN A 635 23.97 10.85 -2.57
CA GLN A 635 24.85 11.60 -3.47
C GLN A 635 24.45 11.44 -4.94
N LEU A 636 24.08 10.21 -5.36
CA LEU A 636 23.62 9.92 -6.72
C LEU A 636 22.21 10.46 -6.93
N VAL A 637 21.36 10.40 -5.90
CA VAL A 637 20.00 10.99 -5.94
C VAL A 637 20.06 12.48 -6.27
N LEU A 638 20.95 13.23 -5.62
CA LEU A 638 21.13 14.67 -5.87
C LEU A 638 21.68 14.93 -7.28
N LYS A 639 22.65 14.11 -7.73
CA LYS A 639 23.32 14.29 -9.03
C LYS A 639 22.43 13.91 -10.22
N GLN A 640 21.65 12.85 -10.10
CA GLN A 640 20.83 12.28 -11.18
C GLN A 640 19.34 12.23 -10.81
N ARG A 641 18.87 13.32 -10.20
CA ARG A 641 17.48 13.44 -9.71
C ARG A 641 16.45 13.26 -10.84
N ARG A 642 16.72 13.83 -12.02
CA ARG A 642 15.80 13.80 -13.16
C ARG A 642 15.56 12.36 -13.62
N GLU A 643 16.61 11.59 -13.74
CA GLU A 643 16.57 10.17 -14.13
C GLU A 643 15.79 9.34 -13.10
N ILE A 644 15.99 9.60 -11.80
CA ILE A 644 15.28 8.88 -10.74
C ILE A 644 13.78 9.19 -10.77
N LEU A 645 13.39 10.44 -10.93
CA LEU A 645 11.99 10.84 -10.81
C LEU A 645 11.16 10.60 -12.06
N ASN A 646 11.75 10.78 -13.26
CA ASN A 646 11.00 10.84 -14.50
C ASN A 646 11.09 9.58 -15.36
N SER A 647 12.11 8.73 -15.15
CA SER A 647 12.28 7.55 -15.99
C SER A 647 11.14 6.55 -15.79
N ARG A 648 10.55 6.11 -16.88
CA ARG A 648 9.64 4.97 -16.94
C ARG A 648 10.40 3.67 -17.23
N LEU A 649 11.45 3.76 -18.05
CA LEU A 649 12.44 2.70 -18.28
C LEU A 649 13.79 3.21 -17.79
N LEU A 650 14.28 2.63 -16.72
CA LEU A 650 15.52 3.05 -16.09
C LEU A 650 16.60 1.99 -16.28
N THR A 651 17.73 2.41 -16.82
CA THR A 651 18.95 1.60 -16.88
C THR A 651 19.89 1.98 -15.75
N VAL A 652 20.39 0.97 -15.06
CA VAL A 652 21.26 1.10 -13.89
C VAL A 652 22.60 0.43 -14.17
N TYR A 653 23.66 1.21 -14.01
CA TYR A 653 25.03 0.74 -13.92
C TYR A 653 25.41 0.68 -12.45
N GLY A 654 25.76 -0.48 -11.94
CA GLY A 654 25.98 -0.61 -10.51
C GLY A 654 26.76 -1.86 -10.12
N VAL A 655 26.82 -2.11 -8.82
CA VAL A 655 27.44 -3.28 -8.22
C VAL A 655 26.36 -4.21 -7.75
N TRP A 656 26.41 -5.45 -8.19
CA TRP A 656 25.53 -6.51 -7.72
C TRP A 656 25.91 -6.94 -6.31
N GLN A 657 24.94 -6.97 -5.42
CA GLN A 657 25.09 -7.52 -4.08
C GLN A 657 24.04 -8.60 -3.87
N CYS A 658 24.51 -9.75 -3.41
CA CYS A 658 23.70 -10.89 -3.03
C CYS A 658 24.17 -11.37 -1.65
N GLU A 659 23.28 -11.31 -0.68
CA GLU A 659 23.51 -11.80 0.69
C GLU A 659 22.37 -12.77 1.02
N GLY A 660 22.61 -14.07 0.78
CA GLY A 660 21.56 -15.08 0.80
C GLY A 660 20.47 -14.78 -0.24
N GLU A 661 19.24 -14.71 0.19
CA GLU A 661 18.09 -14.38 -0.67
C GLU A 661 17.93 -12.87 -0.91
N VAL A 662 18.66 -12.01 -0.21
CA VAL A 662 18.59 -10.56 -0.38
C VAL A 662 19.47 -10.12 -1.53
N LYS A 663 18.86 -9.68 -2.62
CA LYS A 663 19.53 -9.31 -3.86
C LYS A 663 19.20 -7.88 -4.26
N HIS A 664 20.24 -7.09 -4.61
CA HIS A 664 20.06 -5.72 -5.08
C HIS A 664 21.25 -5.20 -5.88
N VAL A 665 21.01 -4.17 -6.67
CA VAL A 665 22.04 -3.42 -7.39
C VAL A 665 22.31 -2.10 -6.66
N ILE A 666 23.54 -1.87 -6.23
CA ILE A 666 23.97 -0.56 -5.74
C ILE A 666 24.29 0.32 -6.95
N ALA A 667 23.44 1.31 -7.20
CA ALA A 667 23.58 2.18 -8.37
C ALA A 667 24.83 3.06 -8.28
N LYS A 668 25.56 3.17 -9.38
CA LYS A 668 26.68 4.10 -9.62
C LYS A 668 26.36 5.14 -10.68
N ARG A 669 25.51 4.77 -11.64
CA ARG A 669 25.04 5.64 -12.73
C ARG A 669 23.65 5.20 -13.18
N LEU A 670 22.80 6.17 -13.51
CA LEU A 670 21.44 5.98 -14.02
C LEU A 670 21.34 6.56 -15.43
N VAL A 671 20.56 5.92 -16.28
CA VAL A 671 20.26 6.41 -17.64
C VAL A 671 18.78 6.22 -17.92
N ASP A 672 18.13 7.27 -18.38
CA ASP A 672 16.73 7.25 -18.80
C ASP A 672 16.61 6.72 -20.23
N HIS A 673 16.03 5.54 -20.39
CA HIS A 673 15.72 4.93 -21.67
C HIS A 673 14.21 4.92 -21.98
N SER A 674 13.43 5.77 -21.33
CA SER A 674 11.96 5.83 -21.51
C SER A 674 11.51 6.01 -22.94
N HIS A 675 12.37 6.58 -23.82
CA HIS A 675 12.09 6.74 -25.25
C HIS A 675 11.88 5.40 -25.97
N LEU A 676 12.51 4.32 -25.50
CA LEU A 676 12.34 2.97 -26.10
C LEU A 676 10.93 2.41 -25.85
N LEU A 677 10.23 2.87 -24.83
CA LEU A 677 8.85 2.49 -24.55
C LEU A 677 7.83 3.20 -25.46
N GLY A 678 8.28 4.19 -26.27
CA GLY A 678 7.37 4.99 -27.09
C GLY A 678 6.24 5.61 -26.27
N ASN A 679 5.01 5.40 -26.72
CA ASN A 679 3.79 5.91 -26.06
C ASN A 679 3.23 4.99 -24.94
N LEU A 680 3.94 3.95 -24.56
CA LEU A 680 3.50 3.07 -23.46
C LEU A 680 3.35 3.88 -22.16
N LYS A 681 2.15 3.94 -21.63
CA LYS A 681 1.86 4.61 -20.36
C LYS A 681 1.98 3.61 -19.21
N VAL A 682 3.09 3.67 -18.51
CA VAL A 682 3.29 2.94 -17.25
C VAL A 682 3.55 3.97 -16.16
N GLU A 683 2.79 3.88 -15.07
CA GLU A 683 2.95 4.75 -13.91
C GLU A 683 3.58 3.95 -12.77
N SER A 684 4.58 4.53 -12.12
CA SER A 684 5.15 3.94 -10.90
C SER A 684 4.27 4.28 -9.70
N ARG A 685 4.21 3.38 -8.72
CA ARG A 685 3.66 3.68 -7.40
C ARG A 685 4.77 4.20 -6.51
N ASP A 686 4.70 5.48 -6.20
CA ASP A 686 5.71 6.15 -5.38
C ASP A 686 5.17 6.29 -3.95
N PHE A 687 5.95 5.81 -2.96
CA PHE A 687 5.56 5.81 -1.55
C PHE A 687 6.42 6.75 -0.73
N HIS A 688 5.75 7.38 0.21
CA HIS A 688 6.28 8.42 1.09
C HIS A 688 6.81 7.85 2.40
#